data_92f59b544c244eb6585fe25006f2bf66
#
_entry.id   92f59b544c244eb6585fe25006f2bf66
#
_cell.length_a   1.000
_cell.length_b   1.000
_cell.length_c   1.000
_cell.angle_alpha   90.00
_cell.angle_beta   90.00
_cell.angle_gamma   90.00
#
_symmetry.space_group_name_H-M   'P 1'
#
loop_
_entity.id
_entity.type
_entity.pdbx_description
1 polymer ?
#
loop_
_entity_poly.entity_id
_entity_poly.type
_entity_poly.pdbx_seq_one_letter_code
_entity_poly.pdbx_strand_id
1 'polypeptide(L)'
;VADELPNVPELLRTAVQALGGAERTSQLTMASAVAHSIDTGEHLAVQAGTGTGKSLAYLVPSLRHAVESGRTVVVSTATIALQRQLVDRDLPRLADALKKPLGRRAEFAILKGRNNYLCMNKIHTGASEQPPEDELFDPFTVSRLGREVVRLTEWSSDTDTGDRDELVPGVSDQAWRQVSVTSRECLGKNQCPVGEDCFAERARVEASKADVVVTNHALLAIDAITGIQILPEHDVVVIDEAHELVDRVTGVATDELTAAAISAAARRCGKIVEEQDADRLEAAGEGWAGLLEELRPGRWDGLPDGAAPALAAIRDAAWALRTAIGPAKSGMTAADPEAAAARNAALSSVEDIHDSAVRVLTAFDEPDPAQRKDVVWLSSDEFRGSVRRSVRMAPLSVGGLLRSRLFAESTVVLTSATLTVGGSFDGLAINWGLPAQSSVRPDSGTAIGSEAPSDANAFRWNSVDVGSPFDHAKAGIIYIARHLPTPGRDGLSPVYLDEIAELVEAAGGRTLGLFSSMRAAKAASEAMRDRLDTPILCQGDDATGTLVKAFAKDEATSLFGTLSLWQGVDVPGPSLSLVILDRIPFPRPDDPLLMARQQAIEAHGGNGFLSVSANHAALLLAQGVGRLLRSVDDKGVVAVLDPRLATARYAGYLRASLPPFWETTKPEVVRKALTRIRDSRP
;
A
#
# COMPACT_ATOMS: atom_id res chain seq x y z
N VAL A 1 39.81 -14.64 -18.76
CA VAL A 1 39.54 -14.49 -17.32
C VAL A 1 38.65 -13.27 -17.27
N ALA A 2 37.36 -13.42 -17.03
CA ALA A 2 36.48 -12.28 -16.73
C ALA A 2 37.04 -11.68 -15.43
N ASP A 3 37.39 -10.41 -15.45
CA ASP A 3 37.77 -9.70 -14.23
C ASP A 3 36.64 -9.81 -13.20
N GLU A 4 36.94 -10.28 -12.01
CA GLU A 4 35.97 -10.40 -10.91
C GLU A 4 35.42 -9.00 -10.58
N LEU A 5 34.07 -8.87 -10.54
CA LEU A 5 33.48 -7.59 -10.25
C LEU A 5 33.90 -7.09 -8.85
N PRO A 6 34.06 -5.77 -8.66
CA PRO A 6 34.38 -5.19 -7.36
C PRO A 6 33.35 -5.60 -6.29
N ASN A 7 33.78 -5.70 -5.05
CA ASN A 7 32.91 -6.03 -3.95
C ASN A 7 31.91 -4.91 -3.64
N VAL A 8 30.81 -5.25 -2.95
CA VAL A 8 29.72 -4.30 -2.66
C VAL A 8 30.19 -3.07 -1.87
N PRO A 9 31.07 -3.17 -0.85
CA PRO A 9 31.62 -2.01 -0.17
C PRO A 9 32.33 -1.01 -1.10
N GLU A 10 33.12 -1.51 -2.08
CA GLU A 10 33.83 -0.66 -3.05
C GLU A 10 32.86 0.01 -4.03
N LEU A 11 31.88 -0.74 -4.53
CA LEU A 11 30.83 -0.19 -5.40
C LEU A 11 29.99 0.86 -4.68
N LEU A 12 29.61 0.61 -3.43
CA LEU A 12 28.85 1.56 -2.63
C LEU A 12 29.64 2.86 -2.39
N ARG A 13 30.94 2.75 -2.08
CA ARG A 13 31.80 3.92 -1.92
C ARG A 13 31.87 4.73 -3.20
N THR A 14 32.08 4.07 -4.33
CA THR A 14 32.09 4.71 -5.66
C THR A 14 30.78 5.43 -5.94
N ALA A 15 29.64 4.79 -5.67
CA ALA A 15 28.32 5.37 -5.87
C ALA A 15 28.09 6.60 -4.96
N VAL A 16 28.38 6.48 -3.67
CA VAL A 16 28.23 7.57 -2.70
C VAL A 16 29.09 8.79 -3.06
N GLN A 17 30.34 8.57 -3.46
CA GLN A 17 31.25 9.66 -3.90
C GLN A 17 30.74 10.35 -5.17
N ALA A 18 30.31 9.57 -6.17
CA ALA A 18 29.78 10.12 -7.42
C ALA A 18 28.49 10.94 -7.22
N LEU A 19 27.70 10.60 -6.18
CA LEU A 19 26.49 11.33 -5.83
C LEU A 19 26.73 12.52 -4.87
N GLY A 20 27.99 12.78 -4.51
CA GLY A 20 28.35 13.88 -3.59
C GLY A 20 27.92 13.62 -2.14
N GLY A 21 27.71 12.37 -1.75
CA GLY A 21 27.32 11.96 -0.42
C GLY A 21 28.52 11.66 0.49
N ALA A 22 28.24 11.43 1.79
CA ALA A 22 29.21 10.94 2.76
C ALA A 22 28.92 9.47 3.09
N GLU A 23 29.97 8.67 3.27
CA GLU A 23 29.86 7.29 3.71
C GLU A 23 29.20 7.20 5.10
N ARG A 24 28.29 6.23 5.27
CA ARG A 24 27.57 5.98 6.52
C ARG A 24 27.73 4.50 6.86
N THR A 25 28.16 4.22 8.09
CA THR A 25 28.34 2.85 8.57
C THR A 25 27.06 2.02 8.45
N SER A 26 25.90 2.60 8.81
CA SER A 26 24.60 1.95 8.70
C SER A 26 24.25 1.56 7.25
N GLN A 27 24.58 2.42 6.28
CA GLN A 27 24.38 2.15 4.86
C GLN A 27 25.25 1.00 4.37
N LEU A 28 26.54 0.98 4.79
CA LEU A 28 27.47 -0.10 4.46
C LEU A 28 27.05 -1.42 5.08
N THR A 29 26.64 -1.42 6.36
CA THR A 29 26.13 -2.60 7.05
C THR A 29 24.92 -3.19 6.32
N MET A 30 23.96 -2.34 5.94
CA MET A 30 22.79 -2.76 5.17
C MET A 30 23.19 -3.36 3.82
N ALA A 31 24.04 -2.68 3.05
CA ALA A 31 24.46 -3.15 1.72
C ALA A 31 25.19 -4.49 1.80
N SER A 32 26.03 -4.68 2.81
CA SER A 32 26.74 -5.95 3.05
C SER A 32 25.76 -7.06 3.46
N ALA A 33 24.74 -6.77 4.28
CA ALA A 33 23.72 -7.75 4.66
C ALA A 33 22.86 -8.15 3.46
N VAL A 34 22.49 -7.20 2.61
CA VAL A 34 21.74 -7.47 1.37
C VAL A 34 22.57 -8.32 0.40
N ALA A 35 23.86 -8.00 0.22
CA ALA A 35 24.75 -8.82 -0.61
C ALA A 35 24.85 -10.26 -0.08
N HIS A 36 25.06 -10.43 1.22
CA HIS A 36 25.11 -11.75 1.84
C HIS A 36 23.80 -12.54 1.65
N SER A 37 22.65 -11.89 1.82
CA SER A 37 21.33 -12.49 1.57
C SER A 37 21.18 -12.99 0.13
N ILE A 38 21.58 -12.17 -0.84
CA ILE A 38 21.55 -12.54 -2.27
C ILE A 38 22.48 -13.72 -2.55
N ASP A 39 23.71 -13.68 -2.03
CA ASP A 39 24.74 -14.71 -2.27
C ASP A 39 24.38 -16.06 -1.64
N THR A 40 23.70 -16.06 -0.49
CA THR A 40 23.34 -17.28 0.27
C THR A 40 21.95 -17.83 -0.01
N GLY A 41 21.07 -17.03 -0.61
CA GLY A 41 19.65 -17.35 -0.76
C GLY A 41 18.84 -17.25 0.54
N GLU A 42 19.42 -16.74 1.64
CA GLU A 42 18.68 -16.48 2.87
C GLU A 42 17.86 -15.20 2.77
N HIS A 43 16.59 -15.23 3.18
CA HIS A 43 15.78 -14.01 3.21
C HIS A 43 16.29 -13.05 4.29
N LEU A 44 16.05 -11.76 4.11
CA LEU A 44 16.54 -10.72 4.99
C LEU A 44 15.47 -9.70 5.34
N ALA A 45 15.34 -9.37 6.62
CA ALA A 45 14.57 -8.21 7.07
C ALA A 45 15.51 -7.13 7.62
N VAL A 46 15.51 -5.94 7.02
CA VAL A 46 16.37 -4.83 7.44
C VAL A 46 15.56 -3.65 7.91
N GLN A 47 15.68 -3.33 9.18
CA GLN A 47 15.23 -2.03 9.68
C GLN A 47 16.33 -1.00 9.47
N ALA A 48 16.03 0.04 8.70
CA ALA A 48 16.95 1.14 8.44
C ALA A 48 16.21 2.46 8.61
N GLY A 49 16.55 3.21 9.63
CA GLY A 49 15.93 4.49 9.94
C GLY A 49 15.99 5.49 8.79
N THR A 50 15.15 6.52 8.86
CA THR A 50 15.17 7.62 7.88
C THR A 50 16.58 8.23 7.80
N GLY A 51 16.97 8.71 6.61
CA GLY A 51 18.30 9.29 6.40
C GLY A 51 19.47 8.29 6.26
N THR A 52 19.25 6.98 6.42
CA THR A 52 20.30 5.95 6.24
C THR A 52 20.79 5.85 4.80
N GLY A 53 19.96 6.21 3.81
CA GLY A 53 20.27 6.00 2.38
C GLY A 53 19.91 4.58 1.93
N LYS A 54 18.76 4.07 2.38
CA LYS A 54 18.25 2.73 2.10
C LYS A 54 18.31 2.36 0.62
N SER A 55 17.87 3.24 -0.27
CA SER A 55 17.80 2.96 -1.71
C SER A 55 19.15 2.54 -2.28
N LEU A 56 20.21 3.29 -1.98
CA LEU A 56 21.56 2.92 -2.43
C LEU A 56 22.03 1.59 -1.83
N ALA A 57 21.72 1.37 -0.55
CA ALA A 57 22.17 0.20 0.18
C ALA A 57 21.60 -1.12 -0.37
N TYR A 58 20.39 -1.11 -0.93
CA TYR A 58 19.86 -2.31 -1.59
C TYR A 58 20.06 -2.30 -3.12
N LEU A 59 20.10 -1.12 -3.78
CA LEU A 59 20.28 -1.05 -5.24
C LEU A 59 21.69 -1.45 -5.68
N VAL A 60 22.73 -1.06 -4.92
CA VAL A 60 24.11 -1.38 -5.31
C VAL A 60 24.36 -2.89 -5.36
N PRO A 61 24.06 -3.70 -4.32
CA PRO A 61 24.17 -5.16 -4.41
C PRO A 61 23.22 -5.77 -5.46
N SER A 62 22.01 -5.22 -5.65
CA SER A 62 21.08 -5.67 -6.68
C SER A 62 21.63 -5.49 -8.09
N LEU A 63 22.21 -4.32 -8.39
CA LEU A 63 22.83 -4.04 -9.69
C LEU A 63 24.06 -4.94 -9.93
N ARG A 64 24.89 -5.16 -8.89
CA ARG A 64 26.04 -6.08 -8.99
C ARG A 64 25.56 -7.48 -9.35
N HIS A 65 24.59 -8.01 -8.59
CA HIS A 65 24.02 -9.34 -8.82
C HIS A 65 23.44 -9.48 -10.23
N ALA A 66 22.62 -8.53 -10.67
CA ALA A 66 21.98 -8.59 -11.99
C ALA A 66 23.00 -8.55 -13.13
N VAL A 67 24.08 -7.75 -13.00
CA VAL A 67 25.15 -7.70 -14.01
C VAL A 67 25.98 -8.98 -14.02
N GLU A 68 26.24 -9.58 -12.85
CA GLU A 68 27.06 -10.79 -12.68
C GLU A 68 26.29 -12.04 -13.12
N SER A 69 25.03 -12.19 -12.69
CA SER A 69 24.20 -13.37 -12.95
C SER A 69 23.46 -13.32 -14.29
N GLY A 70 23.26 -12.13 -14.85
CA GLY A 70 22.38 -11.91 -16.00
C GLY A 70 20.90 -12.08 -15.69
N ARG A 71 20.49 -12.11 -14.40
CA ARG A 71 19.09 -12.24 -13.94
C ARG A 71 18.56 -10.91 -13.46
N THR A 72 17.29 -10.68 -13.72
CA THR A 72 16.59 -9.46 -13.27
C THR A 72 16.38 -9.49 -11.75
N VAL A 73 16.58 -8.35 -11.10
CA VAL A 73 16.17 -8.09 -9.72
C VAL A 73 14.89 -7.26 -9.72
N VAL A 74 13.87 -7.69 -8.98
CA VAL A 74 12.62 -6.94 -8.82
C VAL A 74 12.70 -6.10 -7.55
N VAL A 75 12.42 -4.80 -7.68
CA VAL A 75 12.31 -3.86 -6.56
C VAL A 75 10.86 -3.40 -6.45
N SER A 76 10.18 -3.81 -5.39
CA SER A 76 8.81 -3.44 -5.11
C SER A 76 8.73 -2.32 -4.07
N THR A 77 7.93 -1.29 -4.34
CA THR A 77 7.74 -0.14 -3.43
C THR A 77 6.27 0.08 -3.08
N ALA A 78 6.02 0.75 -1.96
CA ALA A 78 4.66 1.00 -1.49
C ALA A 78 3.94 2.12 -2.25
N THR A 79 4.66 3.14 -2.74
CA THR A 79 4.06 4.36 -3.30
C THR A 79 4.64 4.74 -4.66
N ILE A 80 3.81 5.44 -5.46
CA ILE A 80 4.20 6.01 -6.76
C ILE A 80 5.37 7.00 -6.61
N ALA A 81 5.36 7.80 -5.54
CA ALA A 81 6.43 8.76 -5.29
C ALA A 81 7.79 8.07 -5.12
N LEU A 82 7.85 6.95 -4.41
CA LEU A 82 9.07 6.15 -4.26
C LEU A 82 9.48 5.50 -5.58
N GLN A 83 8.54 4.98 -6.37
CA GLN A 83 8.85 4.44 -7.70
C GLN A 83 9.51 5.48 -8.58
N ARG A 84 8.92 6.68 -8.67
CA ARG A 84 9.49 7.79 -9.45
C ARG A 84 10.85 8.23 -8.91
N GLN A 85 11.00 8.32 -7.60
CA GLN A 85 12.30 8.63 -7.01
C GLN A 85 13.39 7.64 -7.47
N LEU A 86 13.08 6.34 -7.46
CA LEU A 86 14.03 5.31 -7.90
C LEU A 86 14.34 5.43 -9.40
N VAL A 87 13.31 5.53 -10.25
CA VAL A 87 13.46 5.46 -11.71
C VAL A 87 13.95 6.77 -12.31
N ASP A 88 13.47 7.91 -11.82
CA ASP A 88 13.82 9.22 -12.40
C ASP A 88 15.12 9.81 -11.83
N ARG A 89 15.53 9.38 -10.62
CA ARG A 89 16.66 9.99 -9.94
C ARG A 89 17.74 9.00 -9.49
N ASP A 90 17.39 7.98 -8.72
CA ASP A 90 18.38 7.15 -8.02
C ASP A 90 19.04 6.15 -8.98
N LEU A 91 18.27 5.38 -9.75
CA LEU A 91 18.79 4.39 -10.71
C LEU A 91 19.61 4.99 -11.85
N PRO A 92 19.18 6.09 -12.53
CA PRO A 92 19.99 6.71 -13.58
C PRO A 92 21.38 7.11 -13.09
N ARG A 93 21.44 7.76 -11.92
CA ARG A 93 22.70 8.22 -11.31
C ARG A 93 23.59 7.06 -10.90
N LEU A 94 23.00 5.98 -10.34
CA LEU A 94 23.74 4.77 -9.97
C LEU A 94 24.26 4.04 -11.20
N ALA A 95 23.45 3.86 -12.24
CA ALA A 95 23.85 3.20 -13.47
C ALA A 95 25.01 3.92 -14.14
N ASP A 96 25.02 5.25 -14.12
CA ASP A 96 26.11 6.07 -14.67
C ASP A 96 27.36 6.01 -13.78
N ALA A 97 27.22 6.10 -12.45
CA ALA A 97 28.33 6.03 -11.50
C ALA A 97 29.03 4.68 -11.52
N LEU A 98 28.27 3.60 -11.65
CA LEU A 98 28.75 2.22 -11.59
C LEU A 98 29.09 1.63 -12.97
N LYS A 99 28.89 2.36 -14.08
CA LYS A 99 29.15 1.88 -15.44
C LYS A 99 30.57 1.32 -15.62
N LYS A 100 31.59 2.02 -15.11
CA LYS A 100 32.99 1.58 -15.23
C LYS A 100 33.29 0.35 -14.38
N PRO A 101 33.01 0.35 -13.05
CA PRO A 101 33.33 -0.78 -12.21
C PRO A 101 32.50 -2.04 -12.52
N LEU A 102 31.29 -1.91 -13.08
CA LEU A 102 30.47 -3.04 -13.53
C LEU A 102 30.76 -3.50 -14.96
N GLY A 103 31.62 -2.79 -15.70
CA GLY A 103 31.97 -3.10 -17.09
C GLY A 103 30.92 -2.69 -18.14
N ARG A 104 29.67 -2.41 -17.73
CA ARG A 104 28.59 -1.89 -18.57
C ARG A 104 27.65 -1.01 -17.76
N ARG A 105 26.85 -0.22 -18.44
CA ARG A 105 25.73 0.48 -17.81
C ARG A 105 24.61 -0.51 -17.52
N ALA A 106 24.15 -0.54 -16.29
CA ALA A 106 22.98 -1.34 -15.92
C ALA A 106 21.70 -0.73 -16.50
N GLU A 107 20.79 -1.59 -16.93
CA GLU A 107 19.49 -1.21 -17.47
C GLU A 107 18.41 -1.37 -16.41
N PHE A 108 17.42 -0.47 -16.42
CA PHE A 108 16.32 -0.50 -15.47
C PHE A 108 15.03 -0.08 -16.14
N ALA A 109 13.91 -0.60 -15.64
CA ALA A 109 12.58 -0.29 -16.14
C ALA A 109 11.56 -0.18 -15.01
N ILE A 110 10.46 0.54 -15.25
CA ILE A 110 9.28 0.52 -14.40
C ILE A 110 8.21 -0.36 -15.04
N LEU A 111 7.57 -1.21 -14.24
CA LEU A 111 6.46 -2.03 -14.69
C LEU A 111 5.27 -1.87 -13.74
N LYS A 112 4.13 -1.49 -14.30
CA LYS A 112 2.86 -1.31 -13.59
C LYS A 112 1.78 -2.22 -14.19
N GLY A 113 0.67 -2.39 -13.47
CA GLY A 113 -0.49 -3.09 -14.00
C GLY A 113 -1.06 -2.40 -15.25
N ARG A 114 -1.66 -3.16 -16.16
CA ARG A 114 -2.21 -2.65 -17.44
C ARG A 114 -3.15 -1.47 -17.29
N ASN A 115 -3.94 -1.46 -16.24
CA ASN A 115 -4.87 -0.38 -15.92
C ASN A 115 -4.19 0.97 -15.58
N ASN A 116 -2.85 0.99 -15.47
CA ASN A 116 -2.08 2.23 -15.29
C ASN A 116 -1.58 2.82 -16.61
N TYR A 117 -1.82 2.16 -17.73
CA TYR A 117 -1.44 2.62 -19.05
C TYR A 117 -2.65 2.93 -19.93
N LEU A 118 -2.54 3.92 -20.81
CA LEU A 118 -3.52 4.17 -21.87
C LEU A 118 -3.68 2.92 -22.76
N CYS A 119 -4.91 2.59 -23.06
CA CYS A 119 -5.23 1.56 -24.08
C CYS A 119 -5.49 2.23 -25.43
N MET A 120 -4.55 2.13 -26.35
CA MET A 120 -4.66 2.71 -27.70
C MET A 120 -5.87 2.16 -28.45
N ASN A 121 -6.25 0.90 -28.22
CA ASN A 121 -7.45 0.32 -28.83
C ASN A 121 -8.72 1.07 -28.37
N LYS A 122 -8.87 1.35 -27.07
CA LYS A 122 -10.01 2.15 -26.55
C LYS A 122 -9.98 3.60 -27.05
N ILE A 123 -8.81 4.18 -27.21
CA ILE A 123 -8.66 5.53 -27.78
C ILE A 123 -9.16 5.58 -29.23
N HIS A 124 -8.79 4.59 -30.06
CA HIS A 124 -9.16 4.55 -31.48
C HIS A 124 -10.61 4.14 -31.72
N THR A 125 -11.16 3.23 -30.93
CA THR A 125 -12.57 2.79 -31.07
C THR A 125 -13.58 3.77 -30.46
N GLY A 126 -13.09 4.79 -29.74
CA GLY A 126 -13.91 5.73 -28.98
C GLY A 126 -14.31 5.18 -27.61
N ALA A 127 -14.39 6.07 -26.62
CA ALA A 127 -14.85 5.74 -25.29
C ALA A 127 -16.37 5.48 -25.29
N SER A 128 -16.76 4.24 -25.51
CA SER A 128 -18.15 3.80 -25.81
C SER A 128 -18.87 3.19 -24.60
N GLU A 129 -18.45 3.47 -23.37
CA GLU A 129 -19.25 3.09 -22.20
C GLU A 129 -20.04 4.29 -21.68
N GLN A 130 -21.38 4.20 -21.80
CA GLN A 130 -22.27 5.11 -21.07
C GLN A 130 -21.96 5.02 -19.57
N PRO A 131 -21.93 6.16 -18.84
CA PRO A 131 -21.77 6.13 -17.40
C PRO A 131 -22.87 5.25 -16.79
N PRO A 132 -22.60 4.57 -15.66
CA PRO A 132 -23.63 3.81 -14.96
C PRO A 132 -24.82 4.71 -14.67
N GLU A 133 -26.03 4.24 -14.97
CA GLU A 133 -27.29 4.99 -14.82
C GLU A 133 -27.63 5.39 -13.38
N ASP A 134 -26.92 4.87 -12.39
CA ASP A 134 -27.08 5.19 -10.96
C ASP A 134 -26.43 6.52 -10.52
N GLU A 135 -25.69 7.21 -11.38
CA GLU A 135 -25.26 8.58 -11.11
C GLU A 135 -26.33 9.54 -11.64
N LEU A 136 -27.09 10.17 -10.72
CA LEU A 136 -27.94 11.33 -11.00
C LEU A 136 -27.14 12.31 -11.86
N PHE A 137 -27.56 12.48 -13.11
CA PHE A 137 -26.88 13.30 -14.11
C PHE A 137 -26.84 14.77 -13.66
N ASP A 138 -25.74 15.16 -13.02
CA ASP A 138 -25.37 16.57 -12.95
C ASP A 138 -24.75 16.96 -14.32
N PRO A 139 -25.36 17.87 -15.08
CA PRO A 139 -24.85 18.31 -16.39
C PRO A 139 -23.41 18.84 -16.33
N PHE A 140 -22.97 19.36 -15.17
CA PHE A 140 -21.60 19.81 -14.94
C PHE A 140 -20.63 18.65 -14.82
N THR A 141 -21.05 17.53 -14.22
CA THR A 141 -20.21 16.32 -14.08
C THR A 141 -20.00 15.65 -15.42
N VAL A 142 -21.03 15.51 -16.24
CA VAL A 142 -20.95 14.96 -17.61
C VAL A 142 -20.04 15.82 -18.49
N SER A 143 -20.15 17.15 -18.41
CA SER A 143 -19.29 18.07 -19.16
C SER A 143 -17.83 18.01 -18.71
N ARG A 144 -17.58 17.76 -17.42
CA ARG A 144 -16.24 17.59 -16.87
C ARG A 144 -15.60 16.26 -17.33
N LEU A 145 -16.32 15.15 -17.23
CA LEU A 145 -15.88 13.84 -17.69
C LEU A 145 -15.50 13.88 -19.17
N GLY A 146 -16.38 14.46 -20.01
CA GLY A 146 -16.11 14.61 -21.44
C GLY A 146 -14.82 15.39 -21.73
N ARG A 147 -14.59 16.50 -21.03
CA ARG A 147 -13.35 17.29 -21.16
C ARG A 147 -12.12 16.50 -20.72
N GLU A 148 -12.21 15.72 -19.64
CA GLU A 148 -11.13 14.88 -19.16
C GLU A 148 -10.79 13.77 -20.19
N VAL A 149 -11.78 13.15 -20.83
CA VAL A 149 -11.61 12.13 -21.87
C VAL A 149 -10.99 12.73 -23.14
N VAL A 150 -11.46 13.88 -23.61
CA VAL A 150 -10.85 14.58 -24.76
C VAL A 150 -9.39 14.89 -24.49
N ARG A 151 -9.07 15.43 -23.29
CA ARG A 151 -7.68 15.69 -22.89
C ARG A 151 -6.83 14.43 -22.88
N LEU A 152 -7.37 13.29 -22.44
CA LEU A 152 -6.66 12.00 -22.47
C LEU A 152 -6.39 11.54 -23.92
N THR A 153 -7.34 11.76 -24.83
CA THR A 153 -7.16 11.46 -26.23
C THR A 153 -6.08 12.34 -26.88
N GLU A 154 -6.05 13.63 -26.57
CA GLU A 154 -5.00 14.54 -27.01
C GLU A 154 -3.62 14.12 -26.46
N TRP A 155 -3.55 13.84 -25.16
CA TRP A 155 -2.32 13.41 -24.50
C TRP A 155 -1.81 12.06 -25.00
N SER A 156 -2.65 11.19 -25.55
CA SER A 156 -2.24 9.91 -26.12
C SER A 156 -1.26 10.07 -27.30
N SER A 157 -1.28 11.22 -27.97
CA SER A 157 -0.37 11.54 -29.09
C SER A 157 0.97 12.15 -28.61
N ASP A 158 1.00 12.67 -27.38
CA ASP A 158 2.16 13.41 -26.84
C ASP A 158 2.99 12.56 -25.89
N THR A 159 2.41 11.47 -25.33
CA THR A 159 3.09 10.64 -24.33
C THR A 159 3.91 9.54 -24.97
N ASP A 160 5.13 9.33 -24.47
CA ASP A 160 5.97 8.20 -24.88
C ASP A 160 5.65 6.91 -24.11
N THR A 161 5.11 7.02 -22.89
CA THR A 161 4.90 5.88 -21.98
C THR A 161 3.44 5.50 -21.82
N GLY A 162 2.52 6.44 -21.99
CA GLY A 162 1.10 6.27 -21.68
C GLY A 162 0.81 6.03 -20.19
N ASP A 163 1.79 6.27 -19.29
CA ASP A 163 1.66 6.03 -17.86
C ASP A 163 0.82 7.12 -17.20
N ARG A 164 -0.29 6.73 -16.57
CA ARG A 164 -1.22 7.61 -15.86
C ARG A 164 -0.53 8.63 -14.94
N ASP A 165 0.54 8.21 -14.27
CA ASP A 165 1.19 9.03 -13.26
C ASP A 165 2.04 10.16 -13.85
N GLU A 166 2.28 10.17 -15.17
CA GLU A 166 2.93 11.26 -15.88
C GLU A 166 1.94 12.38 -16.28
N LEU A 167 0.65 12.10 -16.21
CA LEU A 167 -0.38 13.06 -16.56
C LEU A 167 -0.54 14.14 -15.48
N VAL A 168 -0.14 15.38 -15.80
CA VAL A 168 -0.24 16.54 -14.90
C VAL A 168 -1.01 17.66 -15.57
N PRO A 169 -2.08 18.18 -14.95
CA PRO A 169 -2.78 17.68 -13.77
C PRO A 169 -3.43 16.32 -14.02
N GLY A 170 -3.66 15.51 -12.98
CA GLY A 170 -4.33 14.21 -13.11
C GLY A 170 -5.78 14.32 -13.59
N VAL A 171 -6.40 13.20 -13.88
CA VAL A 171 -7.81 13.06 -14.23
C VAL A 171 -8.55 12.21 -13.21
N SER A 172 -9.89 12.24 -13.24
CA SER A 172 -10.72 11.38 -12.39
C SER A 172 -10.54 9.90 -12.75
N ASP A 173 -10.75 9.01 -11.77
CA ASP A 173 -10.72 7.57 -12.02
C ASP A 173 -11.77 7.13 -13.04
N GLN A 174 -12.90 7.84 -13.10
CA GLN A 174 -13.96 7.58 -14.05
C GLN A 174 -13.51 7.88 -15.48
N ALA A 175 -12.83 9.01 -15.72
CA ALA A 175 -12.26 9.34 -17.02
C ALA A 175 -11.16 8.36 -17.43
N TRP A 176 -10.29 7.99 -16.48
CA TRP A 176 -9.22 7.05 -16.76
C TRP A 176 -9.73 5.67 -17.16
N ARG A 177 -10.77 5.16 -16.51
CA ARG A 177 -11.40 3.86 -16.89
C ARG A 177 -11.95 3.83 -18.31
N GLN A 178 -12.30 4.98 -18.89
CA GLN A 178 -12.76 5.04 -20.30
C GLN A 178 -11.65 4.73 -21.30
N VAL A 179 -10.40 4.98 -20.95
CA VAL A 179 -9.23 4.86 -21.81
C VAL A 179 -8.22 3.80 -21.36
N SER A 180 -8.52 3.03 -20.34
CA SER A 180 -7.67 1.97 -19.80
C SER A 180 -8.40 0.62 -19.78
N VAL A 181 -7.66 -0.47 -19.67
CA VAL A 181 -8.19 -1.85 -19.58
C VAL A 181 -7.52 -2.63 -18.46
N THR A 182 -8.24 -3.56 -17.87
CA THR A 182 -7.67 -4.58 -17.00
C THR A 182 -6.95 -5.67 -17.81
N SER A 183 -6.17 -6.51 -17.14
CA SER A 183 -5.50 -7.63 -17.80
C SER A 183 -6.49 -8.63 -18.41
N ARG A 184 -7.67 -8.81 -17.79
CA ARG A 184 -8.72 -9.73 -18.25
C ARG A 184 -9.51 -9.18 -19.47
N GLU A 185 -9.70 -7.86 -19.54
CA GLU A 185 -10.38 -7.19 -20.66
C GLU A 185 -9.49 -7.08 -21.91
N CYS A 186 -8.17 -7.08 -21.71
CA CYS A 186 -7.21 -6.86 -22.78
C CYS A 186 -7.19 -8.03 -23.79
N LEU A 187 -7.18 -7.71 -25.09
CA LEU A 187 -7.06 -8.69 -26.17
C LEU A 187 -5.68 -9.38 -26.23
N GLY A 188 -4.68 -8.80 -25.57
CA GLY A 188 -3.28 -9.23 -25.69
C GLY A 188 -2.62 -8.77 -26.99
N LYS A 189 -1.29 -8.71 -26.99
CA LYS A 189 -0.48 -8.17 -28.09
C LYS A 189 -0.86 -8.74 -29.48
N ASN A 190 -0.98 -10.07 -29.55
CA ASN A 190 -1.15 -10.77 -30.82
C ASN A 190 -2.54 -10.62 -31.46
N GLN A 191 -3.55 -10.28 -30.65
CA GLN A 191 -4.95 -10.16 -31.08
C GLN A 191 -5.42 -8.71 -31.15
N CYS A 192 -4.67 -7.77 -30.59
CA CYS A 192 -5.03 -6.36 -30.58
C CYS A 192 -4.58 -5.68 -31.88
N PRO A 193 -5.47 -4.94 -32.61
CA PRO A 193 -5.12 -4.25 -33.85
C PRO A 193 -3.97 -3.25 -33.70
N VAL A 194 -3.83 -2.69 -32.50
CA VAL A 194 -2.78 -1.72 -32.12
C VAL A 194 -1.78 -2.31 -31.14
N GLY A 195 -1.59 -3.62 -31.16
CA GLY A 195 -0.73 -4.33 -30.21
C GLY A 195 0.75 -3.91 -30.26
N GLU A 196 1.25 -3.49 -31.43
CA GLU A 196 2.62 -2.99 -31.58
C GLU A 196 2.82 -1.60 -30.96
N ASP A 197 1.78 -0.76 -30.95
CA ASP A 197 1.81 0.58 -30.36
C ASP A 197 1.34 0.58 -28.90
N CYS A 198 1.13 -0.59 -28.31
CA CYS A 198 0.61 -0.74 -26.95
C CYS A 198 1.65 -0.32 -25.90
N PHE A 199 1.36 0.72 -25.11
CA PHE A 199 2.22 1.20 -24.05
C PHE A 199 2.54 0.12 -22.98
N ALA A 200 1.52 -0.64 -22.56
CA ALA A 200 1.72 -1.71 -21.58
C ALA A 200 2.60 -2.86 -22.12
N GLU A 201 2.52 -3.18 -23.41
CA GLU A 201 3.39 -4.19 -24.03
C GLU A 201 4.81 -3.67 -24.21
N ARG A 202 4.98 -2.39 -24.57
CA ARG A 202 6.32 -1.77 -24.63
C ARG A 202 6.99 -1.80 -23.26
N ALA A 203 6.29 -1.39 -22.21
CA ALA A 203 6.81 -1.44 -20.84
C ALA A 203 7.21 -2.87 -20.42
N ARG A 204 6.46 -3.90 -20.83
CA ARG A 204 6.82 -5.31 -20.58
C ARG A 204 8.08 -5.75 -21.33
N VAL A 205 8.21 -5.34 -22.59
CA VAL A 205 9.41 -5.63 -23.40
C VAL A 205 10.64 -4.94 -22.81
N GLU A 206 10.52 -3.72 -22.32
CA GLU A 206 11.60 -3.00 -21.64
C GLU A 206 11.95 -3.69 -20.31
N ALA A 207 10.95 -4.04 -19.52
CA ALA A 207 11.16 -4.76 -18.27
C ALA A 207 11.86 -6.12 -18.48
N SER A 208 11.54 -6.84 -19.55
CA SER A 208 12.17 -8.14 -19.84
C SER A 208 13.66 -8.07 -20.20
N LYS A 209 14.19 -6.88 -20.48
CA LYS A 209 15.60 -6.64 -20.80
C LYS A 209 16.35 -5.96 -19.67
N ALA A 210 15.64 -5.49 -18.67
CA ALA A 210 16.21 -4.69 -17.58
C ALA A 210 16.94 -5.56 -16.53
N ASP A 211 18.03 -5.04 -16.00
CA ASP A 211 18.74 -5.61 -14.85
C ASP A 211 17.92 -5.41 -13.56
N VAL A 212 17.26 -4.26 -13.43
CA VAL A 212 16.39 -3.95 -12.29
C VAL A 212 15.03 -3.50 -12.79
N VAL A 213 13.98 -4.16 -12.31
CA VAL A 213 12.58 -3.79 -12.56
C VAL A 213 11.95 -3.24 -11.31
N VAL A 214 11.51 -1.98 -11.37
CA VAL A 214 10.79 -1.31 -10.29
C VAL A 214 9.28 -1.51 -10.48
N THR A 215 8.60 -1.96 -9.44
CA THR A 215 7.15 -2.18 -9.44
C THR A 215 6.52 -1.74 -8.12
N ASN A 216 5.22 -1.98 -7.94
CA ASN A 216 4.54 -1.77 -6.66
C ASN A 216 4.13 -3.11 -6.01
N HIS A 217 3.84 -3.05 -4.70
CA HIS A 217 3.42 -4.23 -3.95
C HIS A 217 2.15 -4.88 -4.49
N ALA A 218 1.25 -4.11 -5.10
CA ALA A 218 0.02 -4.64 -5.68
C ALA A 218 0.32 -5.51 -6.91
N LEU A 219 1.21 -5.07 -7.83
CA LEU A 219 1.57 -5.87 -9.00
C LEU A 219 2.38 -7.10 -8.61
N LEU A 220 3.32 -6.97 -7.66
CA LEU A 220 4.03 -8.11 -7.09
C LEU A 220 3.06 -9.13 -6.47
N ALA A 221 2.03 -8.66 -5.74
CA ALA A 221 1.01 -9.52 -5.17
C ALA A 221 0.16 -10.22 -6.25
N ILE A 222 -0.25 -9.50 -7.29
CA ILE A 222 -1.02 -10.08 -8.41
C ILE A 222 -0.19 -11.16 -9.11
N ASP A 223 1.06 -10.90 -9.42
CA ASP A 223 1.98 -11.85 -10.05
C ASP A 223 2.08 -13.14 -9.20
N ALA A 224 2.34 -13.00 -7.90
CA ALA A 224 2.43 -14.12 -6.97
C ALA A 224 1.09 -14.88 -6.81
N ILE A 225 -0.06 -14.18 -6.72
CA ILE A 225 -1.37 -14.79 -6.45
C ILE A 225 -1.93 -15.50 -7.68
N THR A 226 -1.88 -14.85 -8.85
CA THR A 226 -2.54 -15.36 -10.05
C THR A 226 -1.76 -16.49 -10.72
N GLY A 227 -0.47 -16.63 -10.44
CA GLY A 227 0.43 -17.54 -11.14
C GLY A 227 0.60 -17.21 -12.63
N ILE A 228 0.11 -16.04 -13.06
CA ILE A 228 0.36 -15.50 -14.40
C ILE A 228 1.63 -14.68 -14.32
N GLN A 229 2.67 -15.13 -15.00
CA GLN A 229 3.95 -14.41 -15.05
C GLN A 229 3.79 -13.04 -15.70
N ILE A 230 3.68 -12.00 -14.86
CA ILE A 230 3.58 -10.61 -15.28
C ILE A 230 4.96 -9.95 -15.23
N LEU A 231 5.69 -10.22 -14.16
CA LEU A 231 7.06 -9.78 -13.97
C LEU A 231 8.02 -10.66 -14.79
N PRO A 232 9.17 -10.14 -15.26
CA PRO A 232 10.19 -10.97 -15.88
C PRO A 232 10.71 -12.03 -14.90
N GLU A 233 11.35 -13.07 -15.44
CA GLU A 233 12.00 -14.09 -14.61
C GLU A 233 13.06 -13.45 -13.70
N HIS A 234 12.96 -13.71 -12.40
CA HIS A 234 13.80 -13.10 -11.38
C HIS A 234 14.05 -14.08 -10.22
N ASP A 235 15.17 -13.91 -9.54
CA ASP A 235 15.55 -14.74 -8.38
C ASP A 235 15.72 -13.92 -7.09
N VAL A 236 15.69 -12.59 -7.19
CA VAL A 236 15.79 -11.68 -6.06
C VAL A 236 14.66 -10.66 -6.10
N VAL A 237 14.00 -10.48 -4.96
CA VAL A 237 12.96 -9.45 -4.76
C VAL A 237 13.33 -8.58 -3.57
N VAL A 238 13.45 -7.27 -3.80
CA VAL A 238 13.60 -6.26 -2.74
C VAL A 238 12.26 -5.60 -2.51
N ILE A 239 11.78 -5.59 -1.28
CA ILE A 239 10.50 -4.99 -0.88
C ILE A 239 10.80 -3.79 0.03
N ASP A 240 10.72 -2.60 -0.53
CA ASP A 240 10.89 -1.35 0.22
C ASP A 240 9.55 -0.93 0.83
N GLU A 241 9.59 -0.42 2.06
CA GLU A 241 8.42 -0.19 2.92
C GLU A 241 7.60 -1.49 3.17
N ALA A 242 8.32 -2.58 3.47
CA ALA A 242 7.79 -3.93 3.63
C ALA A 242 6.71 -4.08 4.73
N HIS A 243 6.60 -3.12 5.63
CA HIS A 243 5.52 -3.07 6.61
C HIS A 243 4.12 -2.95 5.97
N GLU A 244 4.01 -2.44 4.72
CA GLU A 244 2.76 -2.36 3.98
C GLU A 244 2.42 -3.62 3.19
N LEU A 245 3.36 -4.57 3.04
CA LEU A 245 3.20 -5.73 2.16
C LEU A 245 1.93 -6.54 2.46
N VAL A 246 1.70 -6.86 3.74
CA VAL A 246 0.55 -7.69 4.17
C VAL A 246 -0.77 -7.02 3.81
N ASP A 247 -0.90 -5.72 4.05
CA ASP A 247 -2.13 -4.98 3.76
C ASP A 247 -2.36 -4.87 2.25
N ARG A 248 -1.30 -4.67 1.46
CA ARG A 248 -1.39 -4.62 0.00
C ARG A 248 -1.76 -5.98 -0.59
N VAL A 249 -1.14 -7.06 -0.13
CA VAL A 249 -1.49 -8.42 -0.56
C VAL A 249 -2.91 -8.77 -0.15
N THR A 250 -3.32 -8.43 1.08
CA THR A 250 -4.70 -8.62 1.55
C THR A 250 -5.68 -7.83 0.66
N GLY A 251 -5.37 -6.57 0.33
CA GLY A 251 -6.21 -5.75 -0.53
C GLY A 251 -6.40 -6.33 -1.94
N VAL A 252 -5.31 -6.86 -2.53
CA VAL A 252 -5.38 -7.54 -3.85
C VAL A 252 -6.19 -8.83 -3.79
N ALA A 253 -6.11 -9.57 -2.67
CA ALA A 253 -6.83 -10.81 -2.46
C ALA A 253 -8.26 -10.63 -1.92
N THR A 254 -8.71 -9.37 -1.76
CA THR A 254 -10.06 -9.04 -1.31
C THR A 254 -10.98 -8.89 -2.51
N ASP A 255 -12.06 -9.70 -2.51
CA ASP A 255 -13.13 -9.58 -3.49
C ASP A 255 -14.33 -8.81 -2.93
N GLU A 256 -15.12 -8.24 -3.82
CA GLU A 256 -16.32 -7.48 -3.50
C GLU A 256 -17.48 -7.88 -4.42
N LEU A 257 -18.61 -8.30 -3.84
CA LEU A 257 -19.83 -8.63 -4.57
C LEU A 257 -20.92 -7.57 -4.29
N THR A 258 -21.26 -6.79 -5.31
CA THR A 258 -22.30 -5.76 -5.24
C THR A 258 -23.42 -6.06 -6.21
N ALA A 259 -24.66 -5.64 -5.88
CA ALA A 259 -25.78 -5.72 -6.81
C ALA A 259 -25.53 -4.93 -8.10
N ALA A 260 -24.93 -3.75 -8.00
CA ALA A 260 -24.58 -2.93 -9.16
C ALA A 260 -23.59 -3.63 -10.12
N ALA A 261 -22.60 -4.38 -9.59
CA ALA A 261 -21.70 -5.16 -10.44
C ALA A 261 -22.44 -6.29 -11.16
N ILE A 262 -23.38 -6.96 -10.49
CA ILE A 262 -24.19 -8.02 -11.06
C ILE A 262 -25.08 -7.46 -12.21
N SER A 263 -25.80 -6.37 -11.96
CA SER A 263 -26.61 -5.70 -12.97
C SER A 263 -25.78 -5.18 -14.16
N ALA A 264 -24.60 -4.62 -13.91
CA ALA A 264 -23.71 -4.19 -14.98
C ALA A 264 -23.22 -5.36 -15.84
N ALA A 265 -22.92 -6.52 -15.24
CA ALA A 265 -22.56 -7.71 -15.98
C ALA A 265 -23.73 -8.27 -16.80
N ALA A 266 -24.94 -8.33 -16.22
CA ALA A 266 -26.14 -8.75 -16.94
C ALA A 266 -26.40 -7.89 -18.17
N ARG A 267 -26.40 -6.56 -18.05
CA ARG A 267 -26.54 -5.62 -19.17
C ARG A 267 -25.45 -5.77 -20.24
N ARG A 268 -24.21 -6.00 -19.82
CA ARG A 268 -23.08 -6.19 -20.75
C ARG A 268 -23.25 -7.49 -21.54
N CYS A 269 -23.66 -8.57 -20.88
CA CYS A 269 -23.90 -9.87 -21.52
C CYS A 269 -25.14 -9.84 -22.42
N GLY A 270 -26.23 -9.15 -22.07
CA GLY A 270 -27.44 -9.02 -22.87
C GLY A 270 -27.22 -8.41 -24.26
N LYS A 271 -26.07 -7.76 -24.49
CA LYS A 271 -25.65 -7.32 -25.85
C LYS A 271 -25.06 -8.43 -26.71
N ILE A 272 -24.75 -9.60 -26.14
CA ILE A 272 -23.95 -10.66 -26.79
C ILE A 272 -24.70 -11.98 -26.81
N VAL A 273 -25.52 -12.27 -25.80
CA VAL A 273 -26.28 -13.50 -25.62
C VAL A 273 -27.79 -13.24 -25.68
N GLU A 274 -28.59 -14.31 -25.62
CA GLU A 274 -30.05 -14.20 -25.54
C GLU A 274 -30.51 -13.45 -24.30
N GLU A 275 -31.49 -12.58 -24.41
CA GLU A 275 -32.02 -11.70 -23.37
C GLU A 275 -32.44 -12.49 -22.10
N GLN A 276 -33.03 -13.65 -22.27
CA GLN A 276 -33.49 -14.50 -21.16
C GLN A 276 -32.38 -14.91 -20.19
N ASP A 277 -31.15 -15.17 -20.66
CA ASP A 277 -30.03 -15.54 -19.79
C ASP A 277 -29.49 -14.32 -19.03
N ALA A 278 -29.50 -13.15 -19.65
CA ALA A 278 -29.13 -11.90 -19.00
C ALA A 278 -30.14 -11.48 -17.91
N ASP A 279 -31.45 -11.61 -18.22
CA ASP A 279 -32.56 -11.32 -17.29
C ASP A 279 -32.49 -12.19 -16.03
N ARG A 280 -32.05 -13.42 -16.12
CA ARG A 280 -31.84 -14.31 -14.96
C ARG A 280 -30.80 -13.76 -14.01
N LEU A 281 -29.68 -13.25 -14.54
CA LEU A 281 -28.63 -12.66 -13.70
C LEU A 281 -29.09 -11.33 -13.10
N GLU A 282 -29.82 -10.51 -13.87
CA GLU A 282 -30.40 -9.25 -13.37
C GLU A 282 -31.38 -9.50 -12.22
N ALA A 283 -32.33 -10.45 -12.39
CA ALA A 283 -33.28 -10.83 -11.33
C ALA A 283 -32.58 -11.39 -10.07
N ALA A 284 -31.50 -12.16 -10.25
CA ALA A 284 -30.69 -12.62 -9.12
C ALA A 284 -29.98 -11.44 -8.41
N GLY A 285 -29.52 -10.44 -9.16
CA GLY A 285 -28.94 -9.21 -8.63
C GLY A 285 -29.93 -8.34 -7.86
N GLU A 286 -31.18 -8.21 -8.36
CA GLU A 286 -32.25 -7.51 -7.65
C GLU A 286 -32.62 -8.22 -6.33
N GLY A 287 -32.76 -9.54 -6.36
CA GLY A 287 -32.99 -10.35 -5.16
C GLY A 287 -31.85 -10.21 -4.14
N TRP A 288 -30.62 -10.14 -4.61
CA TRP A 288 -29.46 -9.88 -3.79
C TRP A 288 -29.48 -8.49 -3.15
N ALA A 289 -29.82 -7.46 -3.93
CA ALA A 289 -29.96 -6.08 -3.43
C ALA A 289 -30.98 -6.01 -2.29
N GLY A 290 -32.19 -6.58 -2.49
CA GLY A 290 -33.23 -6.63 -1.48
C GLY A 290 -32.79 -7.34 -0.20
N LEU A 291 -32.11 -8.47 -0.31
CA LEU A 291 -31.55 -9.17 0.85
C LEU A 291 -30.53 -8.30 1.61
N LEU A 292 -29.60 -7.66 0.90
CA LEU A 292 -28.59 -6.85 1.55
C LEU A 292 -29.16 -5.62 2.29
N GLU A 293 -30.31 -5.09 1.85
CA GLU A 293 -30.99 -3.98 2.53
C GLU A 293 -31.55 -4.38 3.90
N GLU A 294 -31.96 -5.62 4.06
CA GLU A 294 -32.52 -6.15 5.32
C GLU A 294 -31.43 -6.53 6.33
N LEU A 295 -30.22 -6.83 5.87
CA LEU A 295 -29.12 -7.29 6.71
C LEU A 295 -28.40 -6.13 7.41
N ARG A 296 -27.86 -6.39 8.59
CA ARG A 296 -27.01 -5.44 9.32
C ARG A 296 -25.57 -5.53 8.82
N PRO A 297 -24.92 -4.37 8.58
CA PRO A 297 -23.48 -4.35 8.28
C PRO A 297 -22.64 -5.02 9.37
N GLY A 298 -21.56 -5.65 8.98
CA GLY A 298 -20.64 -6.33 9.88
C GLY A 298 -20.23 -7.71 9.39
N ARG A 299 -19.39 -8.38 10.17
CA ARG A 299 -18.89 -9.71 9.86
C ARG A 299 -20.00 -10.76 9.93
N TRP A 300 -19.93 -11.72 9.01
CA TRP A 300 -20.80 -12.87 9.01
C TRP A 300 -20.13 -14.05 9.72
N ASP A 301 -20.64 -14.41 10.89
CA ASP A 301 -20.19 -15.60 11.61
C ASP A 301 -20.85 -16.89 11.07
N GLY A 302 -21.95 -16.77 10.35
CA GLY A 302 -22.63 -17.78 9.55
C GLY A 302 -23.28 -17.13 8.35
N LEU A 303 -23.70 -17.92 7.35
CA LEU A 303 -24.50 -17.37 6.24
C LEU A 303 -25.83 -16.86 6.78
N PRO A 304 -26.19 -15.57 6.53
CA PRO A 304 -27.49 -15.05 6.88
C PRO A 304 -28.63 -15.83 6.19
N ASP A 305 -29.82 -15.82 6.81
CA ASP A 305 -30.99 -16.43 6.23
C ASP A 305 -31.26 -15.86 4.82
N GLY A 306 -31.51 -16.71 3.86
CA GLY A 306 -31.70 -16.33 2.46
C GLY A 306 -30.43 -16.11 1.64
N ALA A 307 -29.24 -15.95 2.26
CA ALA A 307 -28.00 -15.68 1.53
C ALA A 307 -27.55 -16.88 0.68
N ALA A 308 -27.65 -18.11 1.21
CA ALA A 308 -27.22 -19.29 0.45
C ALA A 308 -27.99 -19.48 -0.87
N PRO A 309 -29.36 -19.46 -0.89
CA PRO A 309 -30.11 -19.59 -2.14
C PRO A 309 -29.88 -18.39 -3.07
N ALA A 310 -29.73 -17.14 -2.58
CA ALA A 310 -29.43 -15.98 -3.40
C ALA A 310 -28.07 -16.09 -4.08
N LEU A 311 -27.04 -16.47 -3.35
CA LEU A 311 -25.68 -16.69 -3.90
C LEU A 311 -25.65 -17.84 -4.90
N ALA A 312 -26.39 -18.93 -4.64
CA ALA A 312 -26.52 -20.02 -5.59
C ALA A 312 -27.21 -19.57 -6.89
N ALA A 313 -28.27 -18.76 -6.81
CA ALA A 313 -28.92 -18.20 -7.98
C ALA A 313 -27.98 -17.30 -8.81
N ILE A 314 -27.18 -16.45 -8.17
CA ILE A 314 -26.18 -15.62 -8.82
C ILE A 314 -25.11 -16.50 -9.51
N ARG A 315 -24.54 -17.46 -8.78
CA ARG A 315 -23.56 -18.41 -9.31
C ARG A 315 -24.06 -19.12 -10.55
N ASP A 316 -25.26 -19.70 -10.47
CA ASP A 316 -25.83 -20.51 -11.54
C ASP A 316 -26.20 -19.66 -12.76
N ALA A 317 -26.73 -18.45 -12.57
CA ALA A 317 -27.01 -17.51 -13.65
C ALA A 317 -25.73 -17.00 -14.33
N ALA A 318 -24.69 -16.68 -13.55
CA ALA A 318 -23.39 -16.27 -14.06
C ALA A 318 -22.72 -17.41 -14.85
N TRP A 319 -22.81 -18.65 -14.36
CA TRP A 319 -22.30 -19.82 -15.08
C TRP A 319 -23.05 -20.09 -16.39
N ALA A 320 -24.38 -19.92 -16.40
CA ALA A 320 -25.19 -20.04 -17.62
C ALA A 320 -24.74 -19.02 -18.68
N LEU A 321 -24.56 -17.76 -18.28
CA LEU A 321 -24.08 -16.70 -19.17
C LEU A 321 -22.67 -16.99 -19.71
N ARG A 322 -21.74 -17.40 -18.82
CA ARG A 322 -20.40 -17.83 -19.24
C ARG A 322 -20.45 -18.93 -20.30
N THR A 323 -21.34 -19.90 -20.13
CA THR A 323 -21.53 -21.02 -21.06
C THR A 323 -22.15 -20.55 -22.37
N ALA A 324 -23.14 -19.65 -22.33
CA ALA A 324 -23.76 -19.07 -23.50
C ALA A 324 -22.80 -18.20 -24.35
N ILE A 325 -21.95 -17.40 -23.68
CA ILE A 325 -20.88 -16.65 -24.33
C ILE A 325 -19.91 -17.63 -25.04
N GLY A 326 -19.61 -18.75 -24.41
CA GLY A 326 -18.81 -19.85 -24.96
C GLY A 326 -17.35 -19.48 -25.29
N PRO A 327 -16.57 -20.40 -25.88
CA PRO A 327 -15.20 -20.13 -26.29
C PRO A 327 -15.14 -19.16 -27.49
N ALA A 328 -14.04 -18.42 -27.65
CA ALA A 328 -13.82 -17.57 -28.81
C ALA A 328 -13.79 -18.42 -30.10
N LYS A 329 -14.57 -18.03 -31.08
CA LYS A 329 -14.51 -18.69 -32.41
C LYS A 329 -13.18 -18.33 -33.07
N SER A 330 -12.52 -19.33 -33.69
CA SER A 330 -11.26 -19.11 -34.40
C SER A 330 -11.41 -18.03 -35.49
N GLY A 331 -10.54 -17.03 -35.46
CA GLY A 331 -10.55 -15.92 -36.42
C GLY A 331 -11.47 -14.74 -36.11
N MET A 332 -12.30 -14.80 -35.03
CA MET A 332 -13.24 -13.72 -34.68
C MET A 332 -12.54 -12.41 -34.34
N THR A 333 -11.43 -12.48 -33.60
CA THR A 333 -10.68 -11.30 -33.16
C THR A 333 -10.06 -10.51 -34.33
N ALA A 334 -9.62 -11.23 -35.39
CA ALA A 334 -9.05 -10.59 -36.59
C ALA A 334 -10.13 -9.93 -37.47
N ALA A 335 -11.37 -10.44 -37.41
CA ALA A 335 -12.49 -9.92 -38.19
C ALA A 335 -13.21 -8.74 -37.55
N ASP A 336 -13.34 -8.76 -36.20
CA ASP A 336 -14.02 -7.72 -35.40
C ASP A 336 -13.38 -7.59 -33.99
N PRO A 337 -12.38 -6.71 -33.85
CA PRO A 337 -11.70 -6.50 -32.57
C PRO A 337 -12.61 -5.88 -31.49
N GLU A 338 -13.61 -5.09 -31.90
CA GLU A 338 -14.54 -4.45 -30.94
C GLU A 338 -15.47 -5.49 -30.34
N ALA A 339 -16.07 -6.35 -31.14
CA ALA A 339 -16.87 -7.48 -30.65
C ALA A 339 -16.06 -8.44 -29.77
N ALA A 340 -14.79 -8.68 -30.11
CA ALA A 340 -13.90 -9.50 -29.31
C ALA A 340 -13.58 -8.87 -27.95
N ALA A 341 -13.35 -7.55 -27.89
CA ALA A 341 -13.12 -6.81 -26.66
C ALA A 341 -14.38 -6.79 -25.79
N ALA A 342 -15.55 -6.51 -26.36
CA ALA A 342 -16.83 -6.54 -25.67
C ALA A 342 -17.12 -7.93 -25.06
N ARG A 343 -16.84 -8.98 -25.83
CA ARG A 343 -16.99 -10.36 -25.38
C ARG A 343 -16.05 -10.70 -24.21
N ASN A 344 -14.78 -10.32 -24.28
CA ASN A 344 -13.83 -10.56 -23.20
C ASN A 344 -14.22 -9.80 -21.93
N ALA A 345 -14.69 -8.56 -22.05
CA ALA A 345 -15.19 -7.77 -20.94
C ALA A 345 -16.44 -8.39 -20.30
N ALA A 346 -17.37 -8.92 -21.11
CA ALA A 346 -18.55 -9.63 -20.62
C ALA A 346 -18.15 -10.92 -19.88
N LEU A 347 -17.29 -11.73 -20.50
CA LEU A 347 -16.81 -12.97 -19.91
C LEU A 347 -16.10 -12.74 -18.57
N SER A 348 -15.16 -11.78 -18.52
CA SER A 348 -14.48 -11.41 -17.29
C SER A 348 -15.45 -11.01 -16.19
N SER A 349 -16.46 -10.19 -16.51
CA SER A 349 -17.42 -9.71 -15.51
C SER A 349 -18.28 -10.83 -14.91
N VAL A 350 -18.72 -11.79 -15.72
CA VAL A 350 -19.51 -12.93 -15.19
C VAL A 350 -18.65 -13.96 -14.45
N GLU A 351 -17.40 -14.16 -14.87
CA GLU A 351 -16.43 -14.99 -14.14
C GLU A 351 -16.12 -14.41 -12.77
N ASP A 352 -15.88 -13.10 -12.66
CA ASP A 352 -15.65 -12.43 -11.38
C ASP A 352 -16.84 -12.58 -10.43
N ILE A 353 -18.07 -12.44 -10.92
CA ILE A 353 -19.29 -12.61 -10.12
C ILE A 353 -19.48 -14.07 -9.70
N HIS A 354 -19.30 -15.02 -10.63
CA HIS A 354 -19.38 -16.45 -10.35
C HIS A 354 -18.38 -16.83 -9.25
N ASP A 355 -17.12 -16.47 -9.42
CA ASP A 355 -16.04 -16.84 -8.51
C ASP A 355 -16.24 -16.20 -7.13
N SER A 356 -16.71 -14.94 -7.08
CA SER A 356 -17.07 -14.28 -5.82
C SER A 356 -18.22 -15.01 -5.10
N ALA A 357 -19.28 -15.40 -5.80
CA ALA A 357 -20.40 -16.12 -5.21
C ALA A 357 -19.96 -17.50 -4.69
N VAL A 358 -19.15 -18.23 -5.46
CA VAL A 358 -18.57 -19.52 -5.06
C VAL A 358 -17.69 -19.34 -3.82
N ARG A 359 -16.81 -18.33 -3.80
CA ARG A 359 -15.90 -18.05 -2.68
C ARG A 359 -16.67 -17.76 -1.38
N VAL A 360 -17.74 -16.95 -1.46
CA VAL A 360 -18.59 -16.70 -0.27
C VAL A 360 -19.21 -18.00 0.23
N LEU A 361 -19.81 -18.84 -0.65
CA LEU A 361 -20.42 -20.09 -0.26
C LEU A 361 -19.40 -21.04 0.40
N THR A 362 -18.25 -21.23 -0.22
CA THR A 362 -17.19 -22.15 0.28
C THR A 362 -16.52 -21.66 1.55
N ALA A 363 -16.53 -20.35 1.82
CA ALA A 363 -16.00 -19.80 3.08
C ALA A 363 -16.76 -20.33 4.31
N PHE A 364 -18.01 -20.75 4.14
CA PHE A 364 -18.88 -21.27 5.21
C PHE A 364 -18.97 -22.81 5.25
N ASP A 365 -18.25 -23.52 4.38
CA ASP A 365 -18.12 -24.98 4.49
C ASP A 365 -17.37 -25.39 5.78
N GLU A 366 -16.48 -24.51 6.28
CA GLU A 366 -15.85 -24.63 7.59
C GLU A 366 -16.74 -24.01 8.67
N PRO A 367 -17.30 -24.83 9.58
CA PRO A 367 -18.22 -24.35 10.61
C PRO A 367 -17.54 -23.47 11.66
N ASP A 368 -16.27 -23.73 11.99
CA ASP A 368 -15.52 -22.95 12.97
C ASP A 368 -14.97 -21.65 12.36
N PRO A 369 -15.49 -20.49 12.77
CA PRO A 369 -15.02 -19.20 12.23
C PRO A 369 -13.51 -18.94 12.41
N ALA A 370 -12.88 -19.54 13.43
CA ALA A 370 -11.46 -19.37 13.70
C ALA A 370 -10.56 -20.16 12.74
N GLN A 371 -11.10 -21.17 12.06
CA GLN A 371 -10.39 -22.04 11.11
C GLN A 371 -10.68 -21.66 9.65
N ARG A 372 -11.61 -20.73 9.41
CA ARG A 372 -11.94 -20.27 8.06
C ARG A 372 -10.75 -19.59 7.41
N LYS A 373 -10.56 -19.86 6.14
CA LYS A 373 -9.50 -19.23 5.35
C LYS A 373 -9.85 -17.80 4.95
N ASP A 374 -11.15 -17.53 4.73
CA ASP A 374 -11.68 -16.23 4.35
C ASP A 374 -12.59 -15.65 5.43
N VAL A 375 -12.54 -14.33 5.55
CA VAL A 375 -13.45 -13.51 6.36
C VAL A 375 -14.45 -12.86 5.43
N VAL A 376 -15.73 -13.01 5.69
CA VAL A 376 -16.83 -12.42 4.92
C VAL A 376 -17.57 -11.40 5.76
N TRP A 377 -17.86 -10.23 5.19
CA TRP A 377 -18.64 -9.20 5.87
C TRP A 377 -19.47 -8.36 4.92
N LEU A 378 -20.58 -7.80 5.42
CA LEU A 378 -21.35 -6.80 4.75
C LEU A 378 -20.80 -5.42 5.08
N SER A 379 -20.34 -4.70 4.07
CA SER A 379 -19.94 -3.29 4.14
C SER A 379 -21.13 -2.39 3.76
N SER A 380 -21.21 -1.23 4.40
CA SER A 380 -22.19 -0.19 4.09
C SER A 380 -21.43 1.14 4.03
N ASP A 381 -21.14 1.60 2.83
CA ASP A 381 -20.39 2.81 2.57
C ASP A 381 -21.33 3.92 2.07
N GLU A 382 -21.27 5.08 2.69
CA GLU A 382 -22.02 6.26 2.23
C GLU A 382 -21.17 7.03 1.21
N PHE A 383 -21.72 7.15 0.00
CA PHE A 383 -21.07 7.89 -1.08
C PHE A 383 -22.06 8.87 -1.71
N ARG A 384 -21.77 10.17 -1.64
CA ARG A 384 -22.60 11.26 -2.20
C ARG A 384 -24.07 11.20 -1.81
N GLY A 385 -24.36 10.78 -0.57
CA GLY A 385 -25.73 10.69 -0.05
C GLY A 385 -26.49 9.42 -0.44
N SER A 386 -25.87 8.49 -1.17
CA SER A 386 -26.39 7.13 -1.38
C SER A 386 -25.61 6.12 -0.54
N VAL A 387 -26.34 5.11 -0.02
CA VAL A 387 -25.75 4.01 0.74
C VAL A 387 -25.45 2.88 -0.23
N ARG A 388 -24.17 2.56 -0.40
CA ARG A 388 -23.72 1.41 -1.18
C ARG A 388 -23.46 0.24 -0.24
N ARG A 389 -24.12 -0.88 -0.49
CA ARG A 389 -23.91 -2.13 0.25
C ARG A 389 -23.16 -3.14 -0.59
N SER A 390 -22.19 -3.79 0.01
CA SER A 390 -21.37 -4.80 -0.65
C SER A 390 -20.97 -5.92 0.30
N VAL A 391 -20.98 -7.15 -0.19
CA VAL A 391 -20.37 -8.26 0.53
C VAL A 391 -18.90 -8.33 0.12
N ARG A 392 -18.03 -8.22 1.11
CA ARG A 392 -16.58 -8.31 0.94
C ARG A 392 -16.06 -9.60 1.54
N MET A 393 -15.03 -10.14 0.92
CA MET A 393 -14.33 -11.33 1.39
C MET A 393 -12.83 -11.17 1.22
N ALA A 394 -12.10 -11.43 2.31
CA ALA A 394 -10.65 -11.33 2.34
C ALA A 394 -10.03 -12.54 3.06
N PRO A 395 -8.81 -12.95 2.69
CA PRO A 395 -8.13 -14.01 3.41
C PRO A 395 -7.85 -13.59 4.86
N LEU A 396 -8.10 -14.49 5.79
CA LEU A 396 -7.79 -14.30 7.21
C LEU A 396 -6.29 -14.04 7.40
N SER A 397 -5.44 -14.76 6.65
CA SER A 397 -3.98 -14.58 6.63
C SER A 397 -3.45 -14.74 5.21
N VAL A 398 -2.49 -13.89 4.85
CA VAL A 398 -1.77 -13.98 3.57
C VAL A 398 -0.38 -14.63 3.73
N GLY A 399 0.01 -14.99 4.96
CA GLY A 399 1.35 -15.53 5.23
C GLY A 399 1.63 -16.84 4.49
N GLY A 400 0.64 -17.75 4.40
CA GLY A 400 0.77 -18.98 3.64
C GLY A 400 0.96 -18.75 2.14
N LEU A 401 0.27 -17.75 1.59
CA LEU A 401 0.38 -17.34 0.19
C LEU A 401 1.76 -16.75 -0.10
N LEU A 402 2.21 -15.81 0.73
CA LEU A 402 3.54 -15.21 0.61
C LEU A 402 4.64 -16.28 0.71
N ARG A 403 4.51 -17.22 1.65
CA ARG A 403 5.45 -18.33 1.79
C ARG A 403 5.56 -19.17 0.53
N SER A 404 4.43 -19.61 -0.03
CA SER A 404 4.42 -20.57 -1.15
C SER A 404 4.71 -19.93 -2.50
N ARG A 405 4.45 -18.63 -2.67
CA ARG A 405 4.52 -17.96 -3.97
C ARG A 405 5.60 -16.89 -4.09
N LEU A 406 6.11 -16.39 -2.97
CA LEU A 406 7.14 -15.36 -2.98
C LEU A 406 8.43 -15.90 -2.35
N PHE A 407 8.38 -16.32 -1.09
CA PHE A 407 9.58 -16.78 -0.39
C PHE A 407 10.11 -18.14 -0.90
N ALA A 408 9.24 -19.02 -1.45
CA ALA A 408 9.69 -20.29 -2.03
C ALA A 408 10.37 -20.12 -3.40
N GLU A 409 10.07 -19.03 -4.12
CA GLU A 409 10.51 -18.85 -5.51
C GLU A 409 11.68 -17.86 -5.65
N SER A 410 11.87 -16.97 -4.68
CA SER A 410 12.89 -15.90 -4.76
C SER A 410 13.55 -15.64 -3.42
N THR A 411 14.78 -15.15 -3.43
CA THR A 411 15.42 -14.55 -2.26
C THR A 411 14.79 -13.18 -2.01
N VAL A 412 14.24 -12.97 -0.82
CA VAL A 412 13.47 -11.76 -0.50
C VAL A 412 14.20 -10.91 0.52
N VAL A 413 14.41 -9.65 0.18
CA VAL A 413 14.94 -8.61 1.07
C VAL A 413 13.80 -7.66 1.43
N LEU A 414 13.41 -7.67 2.71
CA LEU A 414 12.35 -6.83 3.28
C LEU A 414 13.00 -5.64 3.97
N THR A 415 12.69 -4.42 3.56
CA THR A 415 13.28 -3.22 4.19
C THR A 415 12.23 -2.16 4.49
N SER A 416 12.41 -1.48 5.62
CA SER A 416 11.64 -0.29 6.00
C SER A 416 12.34 0.48 7.12
N ALA A 417 11.87 1.68 7.39
CA ALA A 417 12.28 2.44 8.57
C ALA A 417 11.70 1.86 9.88
N THR A 418 10.63 1.06 9.77
CA THR A 418 9.85 0.56 10.91
C THR A 418 9.47 -0.89 10.68
N LEU A 419 10.29 -1.83 11.14
CA LEU A 419 10.03 -3.29 11.08
C LEU A 419 10.04 -3.94 12.46
N THR A 420 10.66 -3.32 13.45
CA THR A 420 10.60 -3.81 14.83
C THR A 420 9.35 -3.29 15.52
N VAL A 421 8.57 -4.19 16.11
CA VAL A 421 7.40 -3.87 16.92
C VAL A 421 7.59 -4.47 18.29
N GLY A 422 7.48 -3.63 19.33
CA GLY A 422 7.82 -4.07 20.68
C GLY A 422 9.28 -4.48 20.85
N GLY A 423 10.18 -4.05 19.96
CA GLY A 423 11.60 -4.39 19.95
C GLY A 423 11.95 -5.72 19.26
N SER A 424 11.01 -6.34 18.50
CA SER A 424 11.22 -7.60 17.77
C SER A 424 10.71 -7.51 16.34
N PHE A 425 11.34 -8.25 15.41
CA PHE A 425 10.85 -8.46 14.04
C PHE A 425 9.74 -9.53 13.97
N ASP A 426 9.62 -10.39 14.98
CA ASP A 426 8.74 -11.57 14.97
C ASP A 426 7.28 -11.22 14.69
N GLY A 427 6.80 -10.08 15.17
CA GLY A 427 5.41 -9.63 14.95
C GLY A 427 5.06 -9.44 13.48
N LEU A 428 5.99 -8.94 12.66
CA LEU A 428 5.82 -8.81 11.21
C LEU A 428 6.18 -10.11 10.47
N ALA A 429 7.23 -10.81 10.90
CA ALA A 429 7.68 -12.05 10.29
C ALA A 429 6.55 -13.10 10.22
N ILE A 430 5.81 -13.28 11.31
CA ILE A 430 4.66 -14.19 11.37
C ILE A 430 3.59 -13.78 10.34
N ASN A 431 3.31 -12.49 10.20
CA ASN A 431 2.33 -11.99 9.22
C ASN A 431 2.80 -12.18 7.77
N TRP A 432 4.11 -12.16 7.51
CA TRP A 432 4.70 -12.52 6.22
C TRP A 432 4.74 -14.03 5.97
N GLY A 433 4.45 -14.86 6.98
CA GLY A 433 4.53 -16.31 6.90
C GLY A 433 5.94 -16.87 7.20
N LEU A 434 6.84 -16.06 7.73
CA LEU A 434 8.16 -16.49 8.19
C LEU A 434 8.10 -16.99 9.64
N PRO A 435 8.95 -17.97 10.03
CA PRO A 435 9.01 -18.44 11.42
C PRO A 435 9.55 -17.36 12.35
N ALA A 436 9.10 -17.34 13.61
CA ALA A 436 9.66 -16.44 14.62
C ALA A 436 11.10 -16.80 14.92
N GLN A 437 12.02 -15.80 15.00
CA GLN A 437 13.44 -16.03 15.31
C GLN A 437 13.65 -16.48 16.76
N SER A 438 12.79 -16.08 17.68
CA SER A 438 12.83 -16.50 19.08
C SER A 438 12.60 -18.00 19.30
N SER A 439 12.07 -18.72 18.30
CA SER A 439 11.89 -20.18 18.34
C SER A 439 13.12 -20.96 17.85
N VAL A 440 14.15 -20.27 17.32
CA VAL A 440 15.38 -20.86 16.79
C VAL A 440 16.58 -20.45 17.67
N ARG A 441 16.53 -20.73 18.98
CA ARG A 441 17.75 -20.65 19.80
C ARG A 441 18.43 -22.03 19.86
N PRO A 442 19.66 -22.18 19.31
CA PRO A 442 20.50 -23.31 19.62
C PRO A 442 21.31 -22.98 20.89
N ASP A 443 20.78 -23.20 22.06
CA ASP A 443 21.54 -23.45 23.29
C ASP A 443 20.62 -23.52 24.51
N SER A 444 19.98 -24.63 24.69
CA SER A 444 19.70 -25.25 26.01
C SER A 444 19.36 -26.70 25.78
N GLY A 445 20.35 -27.56 26.03
CA GLY A 445 20.16 -29.01 26.03
C GLY A 445 19.12 -29.41 27.04
N THR A 446 17.94 -29.72 26.56
CA THR A 446 16.99 -30.70 27.10
C THR A 446 15.89 -30.88 26.05
N ALA A 447 16.10 -31.83 25.16
CA ALA A 447 15.06 -32.31 24.26
C ALA A 447 14.12 -33.21 25.07
N ILE A 448 12.84 -32.81 25.18
CA ILE A 448 11.76 -33.74 25.41
C ILE A 448 10.74 -33.52 24.29
N GLY A 449 10.70 -34.48 23.39
CA GLY A 449 9.71 -34.93 22.45
C GLY A 449 8.60 -33.93 22.03
N SER A 450 8.83 -33.19 20.95
CA SER A 450 7.82 -32.86 19.98
C SER A 450 8.51 -32.88 18.60
N GLU A 451 8.04 -33.73 17.72
CA GLU A 451 8.49 -33.79 16.34
C GLU A 451 8.30 -32.40 15.70
N ALA A 452 9.42 -31.74 15.43
CA ALA A 452 9.41 -30.55 14.60
C ALA A 452 8.95 -30.93 13.18
N PRO A 453 8.09 -30.14 12.52
CA PRO A 453 7.74 -30.40 11.13
C PRO A 453 9.01 -30.41 10.28
N SER A 454 9.14 -31.42 9.42
CA SER A 454 10.30 -31.66 8.56
C SER A 454 10.63 -30.57 7.54
N ASP A 455 9.85 -29.47 7.51
CA ASP A 455 10.00 -28.32 6.61
C ASP A 455 10.75 -27.11 7.22
N ALA A 456 11.31 -27.25 8.42
CA ALA A 456 12.02 -26.16 9.09
C ALA A 456 13.30 -25.68 8.36
N ASN A 457 13.71 -26.37 7.29
CA ASN A 457 14.91 -26.03 6.53
C ASN A 457 14.65 -25.17 5.28
N ALA A 458 13.39 -24.91 4.92
CA ALA A 458 13.06 -24.29 3.63
C ALA A 458 13.03 -22.74 3.67
N PHE A 459 12.92 -22.11 4.85
CA PHE A 459 12.80 -20.64 4.97
C PHE A 459 13.78 -20.11 6.01
N ARG A 460 15.06 -20.05 5.64
CA ARG A 460 16.06 -19.35 6.45
C ARG A 460 15.94 -17.86 6.21
N TRP A 461 15.87 -17.11 7.28
CA TRP A 461 15.87 -15.67 7.21
C TRP A 461 16.64 -15.06 8.39
N ASN A 462 17.21 -13.89 8.12
CA ASN A 462 17.92 -13.09 9.09
C ASN A 462 17.26 -11.72 9.26
N SER A 463 17.52 -11.09 10.38
CA SER A 463 17.10 -9.72 10.61
C SER A 463 18.24 -8.85 11.10
N VAL A 464 18.26 -7.60 10.67
CA VAL A 464 19.24 -6.63 11.13
C VAL A 464 18.59 -5.26 11.31
N ASP A 465 18.85 -4.62 12.44
CA ASP A 465 18.57 -3.20 12.64
C ASP A 465 19.90 -2.44 12.48
N VAL A 466 20.00 -1.67 11.40
CA VAL A 466 21.21 -0.86 11.13
C VAL A 466 21.15 0.51 11.79
N GLY A 467 20.09 0.78 12.55
CA GLY A 467 19.89 2.03 13.28
C GLY A 467 19.55 3.21 12.37
N SER A 468 19.82 4.38 12.88
CA SER A 468 19.56 5.66 12.23
C SER A 468 20.81 6.56 12.34
N PRO A 469 21.09 7.43 11.37
CA PRO A 469 22.17 8.40 11.46
C PRO A 469 21.90 9.52 12.46
N PHE A 470 20.68 9.61 12.99
CA PHE A 470 20.25 10.66 13.89
C PHE A 470 20.51 10.31 15.35
N ASP A 471 21.03 11.26 16.13
CA ASP A 471 21.05 11.19 17.61
C ASP A 471 19.66 11.62 18.12
N HIS A 472 18.72 10.66 18.11
CA HIS A 472 17.32 10.91 18.44
C HIS A 472 17.14 11.56 19.83
N ALA A 473 17.95 11.15 20.83
CA ALA A 473 17.85 11.67 22.20
C ALA A 473 18.20 13.16 22.30
N LYS A 474 19.06 13.67 21.39
CA LYS A 474 19.43 15.10 21.34
C LYS A 474 18.61 15.90 20.33
N ALA A 475 18.10 15.24 19.27
CA ALA A 475 17.40 15.89 18.19
C ALA A 475 15.91 16.07 18.46
N GLY A 476 15.27 15.17 19.25
CA GLY A 476 13.83 15.18 19.40
C GLY A 476 13.31 14.90 20.79
N ILE A 477 12.10 15.36 21.02
CA ILE A 477 11.33 15.14 22.25
C ILE A 477 10.04 14.41 21.89
N ILE A 478 9.72 13.34 22.60
CA ILE A 478 8.35 12.80 22.65
C ILE A 478 7.64 13.37 23.87
N TYR A 479 6.61 14.14 23.60
CA TYR A 479 5.70 14.64 24.60
C TYR A 479 4.42 13.82 24.65
N ILE A 480 4.10 13.25 25.81
CA ILE A 480 2.86 12.54 26.05
C ILE A 480 1.98 13.40 26.94
N ALA A 481 0.86 13.88 26.41
CA ALA A 481 -0.05 14.78 27.11
C ALA A 481 -0.89 14.04 28.16
N ARG A 482 -0.23 13.57 29.23
CA ARG A 482 -0.81 12.74 30.28
C ARG A 482 -1.97 13.41 31.03
N HIS A 483 -2.02 14.75 31.06
CA HIS A 483 -3.05 15.53 31.75
C HIS A 483 -4.37 15.61 30.98
N LEU A 484 -4.36 15.29 29.67
CA LEU A 484 -5.57 15.30 28.87
C LEU A 484 -6.50 14.12 29.22
N PRO A 485 -7.81 14.26 29.03
CA PRO A 485 -8.74 13.15 29.19
C PRO A 485 -8.46 12.06 28.12
N THR A 486 -8.91 10.84 28.32
CA THR A 486 -8.82 9.79 27.31
C THR A 486 -9.67 10.16 26.08
N PRO A 487 -9.15 10.02 24.83
CA PRO A 487 -9.90 10.34 23.64
C PRO A 487 -11.22 9.58 23.52
N GLY A 488 -12.32 10.30 23.36
CA GLY A 488 -13.67 9.78 23.20
C GLY A 488 -14.11 9.64 21.74
N ARG A 489 -15.40 9.30 21.55
CA ARG A 489 -16.04 9.22 20.21
C ARG A 489 -16.58 10.58 19.75
N ASP A 490 -16.76 11.54 20.66
CA ASP A 490 -17.48 12.80 20.44
C ASP A 490 -16.63 13.90 19.78
N GLY A 491 -15.44 13.55 19.26
CA GLY A 491 -14.54 14.50 18.62
C GLY A 491 -13.51 15.11 19.58
N LEU A 492 -12.91 16.23 19.16
CA LEU A 492 -11.93 16.96 19.96
C LEU A 492 -12.61 17.87 20.97
N SER A 493 -12.37 17.64 22.26
CA SER A 493 -12.89 18.52 23.31
C SER A 493 -12.11 19.84 23.35
N PRO A 494 -12.68 20.92 23.95
CA PRO A 494 -12.00 22.22 24.07
C PRO A 494 -10.59 22.13 24.67
N VAL A 495 -10.36 21.25 25.65
CA VAL A 495 -9.05 21.05 26.29
C VAL A 495 -7.99 20.54 25.30
N TYR A 496 -8.38 19.67 24.34
CA TYR A 496 -7.51 19.24 23.27
C TYR A 496 -7.17 20.38 22.32
N LEU A 497 -8.16 21.19 21.96
CA LEU A 497 -7.97 22.34 21.08
C LEU A 497 -7.08 23.40 21.73
N ASP A 498 -7.20 23.60 23.05
CA ASP A 498 -6.35 24.50 23.80
C ASP A 498 -4.88 24.01 23.78
N GLU A 499 -4.65 22.73 24.04
CA GLU A 499 -3.30 22.14 24.00
C GLU A 499 -2.69 22.23 22.59
N ILE A 500 -3.47 21.96 21.52
CA ILE A 500 -3.04 22.09 20.12
C ILE A 500 -2.65 23.55 19.85
N ALA A 501 -3.47 24.52 20.25
CA ALA A 501 -3.20 25.94 20.02
C ALA A 501 -1.90 26.39 20.68
N GLU A 502 -1.70 26.04 21.96
CA GLU A 502 -0.50 26.41 22.69
C GLU A 502 0.78 25.77 22.13
N LEU A 503 0.70 24.54 21.63
CA LEU A 503 1.83 23.86 20.98
C LEU A 503 2.17 24.49 19.63
N VAL A 504 1.16 24.76 18.78
CA VAL A 504 1.35 25.38 17.45
C VAL A 504 1.88 26.80 17.61
N GLU A 505 1.37 27.59 18.56
CA GLU A 505 1.85 28.93 18.84
C GLU A 505 3.32 28.91 19.32
N ALA A 506 3.68 28.00 20.24
CA ALA A 506 5.05 27.84 20.70
C ALA A 506 6.01 27.45 19.56
N ALA A 507 5.55 26.65 18.60
CA ALA A 507 6.32 26.27 17.41
C ALA A 507 6.39 27.39 16.37
N GLY A 508 5.52 28.40 16.42
CA GLY A 508 5.38 29.44 15.41
C GLY A 508 4.83 28.91 14.09
N GLY A 509 3.81 28.09 14.15
CA GLY A 509 3.33 27.24 13.04
C GLY A 509 4.19 25.98 12.92
N ARG A 510 4.85 25.74 11.81
CA ARG A 510 5.83 24.64 11.56
C ARG A 510 5.34 23.26 12.03
N THR A 511 4.03 23.02 11.92
CA THR A 511 3.36 21.88 12.53
C THR A 511 2.73 20.96 11.49
N LEU A 512 2.98 19.66 11.62
CA LEU A 512 2.24 18.62 10.95
C LEU A 512 1.27 17.97 11.96
N GLY A 513 -0.02 18.23 11.80
CA GLY A 513 -1.09 17.65 12.62
C GLY A 513 -1.69 16.41 11.97
N LEU A 514 -1.57 15.26 12.64
CA LEU A 514 -2.02 13.96 12.17
C LEU A 514 -3.18 13.47 13.03
N PHE A 515 -4.35 13.44 12.44
CA PHE A 515 -5.61 13.13 13.12
C PHE A 515 -6.15 11.76 12.71
N SER A 516 -6.86 11.14 13.62
CA SER A 516 -7.48 9.83 13.43
C SER A 516 -8.64 9.82 12.40
N SER A 517 -9.15 10.98 12.03
CA SER A 517 -10.21 11.12 11.03
C SER A 517 -10.18 12.47 10.33
N MET A 518 -10.71 12.54 9.11
CA MET A 518 -10.87 13.80 8.37
C MET A 518 -11.75 14.80 9.11
N ARG A 519 -12.79 14.32 9.81
CA ARG A 519 -13.65 15.17 10.65
C ARG A 519 -12.86 15.85 11.77
N ALA A 520 -11.98 15.10 12.45
CA ALA A 520 -11.13 15.65 13.51
C ALA A 520 -10.11 16.65 12.94
N ALA A 521 -9.48 16.34 11.79
CA ALA A 521 -8.54 17.25 11.13
C ALA A 521 -9.20 18.57 10.73
N LYS A 522 -10.39 18.53 10.13
CA LYS A 522 -11.17 19.73 9.75
C LYS A 522 -11.58 20.54 10.97
N ALA A 523 -12.13 19.90 12.00
CA ALA A 523 -12.54 20.60 13.22
C ALA A 523 -11.34 21.27 13.93
N ALA A 524 -10.18 20.59 13.98
CA ALA A 524 -8.96 21.19 14.52
C ALA A 524 -8.48 22.37 13.66
N SER A 525 -8.47 22.24 12.33
CA SER A 525 -8.00 23.30 11.45
C SER A 525 -8.90 24.56 11.51
N GLU A 526 -10.21 24.38 11.53
CA GLU A 526 -11.17 25.48 11.70
C GLU A 526 -10.96 26.21 13.03
N ALA A 527 -10.87 25.44 14.15
CA ALA A 527 -10.65 26.01 15.45
C ALA A 527 -9.27 26.74 15.56
N MET A 528 -8.24 26.27 14.86
CA MET A 528 -6.92 26.91 14.87
C MET A 528 -6.88 28.16 13.98
N ARG A 529 -7.59 28.17 12.86
CA ARG A 529 -7.72 29.39 12.03
C ARG A 529 -8.35 30.56 12.77
N ASP A 530 -9.26 30.26 13.68
CA ASP A 530 -9.92 31.29 14.51
C ASP A 530 -9.07 31.78 15.70
N ARG A 531 -8.04 31.03 16.08
CA ARG A 531 -7.24 31.26 17.31
C ARG A 531 -5.81 31.72 17.05
N LEU A 532 -5.24 31.39 15.90
CA LEU A 532 -3.82 31.58 15.60
C LEU A 532 -3.63 32.49 14.38
N ASP A 533 -2.60 33.32 14.43
CA ASP A 533 -2.23 34.19 13.32
C ASP A 533 -1.43 33.47 12.22
N THR A 534 -0.95 32.24 12.47
CA THR A 534 -0.18 31.45 11.51
C THR A 534 -1.10 30.73 10.52
N PRO A 535 -0.67 30.56 9.23
CA PRO A 535 -1.48 29.87 8.24
C PRO A 535 -1.73 28.39 8.59
N ILE A 536 -2.97 27.97 8.45
CA ILE A 536 -3.39 26.57 8.69
C ILE A 536 -3.99 26.00 7.39
N LEU A 537 -3.31 25.02 6.82
CA LEU A 537 -3.78 24.23 5.68
C LEU A 537 -4.42 22.95 6.20
N CYS A 538 -5.46 22.47 5.53
CA CYS A 538 -6.13 21.22 5.84
C CYS A 538 -6.19 20.30 4.62
N GLN A 539 -5.98 19.03 4.82
CA GLN A 539 -6.20 18.00 3.78
C GLN A 539 -7.63 18.10 3.24
N GLY A 540 -7.73 18.25 1.91
CA GLY A 540 -8.99 18.47 1.21
C GLY A 540 -9.25 19.93 0.84
N ASP A 541 -8.44 20.88 1.30
CA ASP A 541 -8.49 22.28 0.82
C ASP A 541 -7.97 22.38 -0.62
N ASP A 542 -7.00 21.52 -0.97
CA ASP A 542 -6.42 21.41 -2.32
C ASP A 542 -5.85 19.99 -2.53
N ALA A 543 -5.28 19.72 -3.71
CA ALA A 543 -4.56 18.49 -3.97
C ALA A 543 -3.39 18.33 -2.98
N THR A 544 -3.19 17.10 -2.46
CA THR A 544 -2.17 16.82 -1.41
C THR A 544 -0.78 17.31 -1.79
N GLY A 545 -0.36 17.12 -3.04
CA GLY A 545 0.95 17.59 -3.51
C GLY A 545 1.10 19.12 -3.48
N THR A 546 0.02 19.87 -3.74
CA THR A 546 0.00 21.34 -3.65
C THR A 546 0.13 21.79 -2.20
N LEU A 547 -0.64 21.15 -1.30
CA LEU A 547 -0.60 21.46 0.14
C LEU A 547 0.79 21.19 0.73
N VAL A 548 1.42 20.07 0.39
CA VAL A 548 2.76 19.71 0.84
C VAL A 548 3.81 20.71 0.34
N LYS A 549 3.72 21.16 -0.93
CA LYS A 549 4.61 22.18 -1.48
C LYS A 549 4.43 23.53 -0.79
N ALA A 550 3.18 23.93 -0.51
CA ALA A 550 2.88 25.16 0.22
C ALA A 550 3.44 25.11 1.65
N PHE A 551 3.24 24.01 2.36
CA PHE A 551 3.78 23.75 3.69
C PHE A 551 5.32 23.78 3.71
N ALA A 552 5.98 23.19 2.73
CA ALA A 552 7.43 23.20 2.63
C ALA A 552 8.03 24.59 2.34
N LYS A 553 7.27 25.44 1.64
CA LYS A 553 7.73 26.77 1.19
C LYS A 553 7.63 27.83 2.28
N ASP A 554 6.60 27.75 3.12
CA ASP A 554 6.34 28.74 4.18
C ASP A 554 6.52 28.10 5.56
N GLU A 555 7.57 28.49 6.25
CA GLU A 555 7.93 27.96 7.57
C GLU A 555 6.87 28.24 8.65
N ALA A 556 6.08 29.31 8.53
CA ALA A 556 5.04 29.61 9.52
C ALA A 556 3.75 28.80 9.32
N THR A 557 3.64 28.09 8.21
CA THR A 557 2.45 27.29 7.89
C THR A 557 2.37 26.02 8.73
N SER A 558 1.15 25.61 9.09
CA SER A 558 0.83 24.31 9.64
C SER A 558 -0.03 23.51 8.67
N LEU A 559 0.16 22.20 8.59
CA LEU A 559 -0.62 21.30 7.73
C LEU A 559 -1.32 20.23 8.57
N PHE A 560 -2.64 20.22 8.53
CA PHE A 560 -3.46 19.25 9.25
C PHE A 560 -4.10 18.25 8.29
N GLY A 561 -4.13 16.97 8.67
CA GLY A 561 -4.74 15.92 7.88
C GLY A 561 -4.84 14.60 8.64
N THR A 562 -5.24 13.56 7.92
CA THR A 562 -5.31 12.21 8.48
C THR A 562 -3.95 11.53 8.42
N LEU A 563 -3.88 10.37 9.06
CA LEU A 563 -2.68 9.54 9.04
C LEU A 563 -2.23 9.17 7.60
N SER A 564 -3.13 9.12 6.62
CA SER A 564 -2.78 8.88 5.21
C SER A 564 -1.99 10.02 4.56
N LEU A 565 -2.06 11.23 5.12
CA LEU A 565 -1.31 12.37 4.61
C LEU A 565 0.21 12.16 4.71
N TRP A 566 0.68 11.49 5.76
CA TRP A 566 2.11 11.31 5.99
C TRP A 566 2.83 10.43 4.98
N GLN A 567 2.13 9.51 4.29
CA GLN A 567 2.74 8.66 3.26
C GLN A 567 3.28 9.47 2.06
N GLY A 568 2.78 10.70 1.88
CA GLY A 568 3.21 11.61 0.82
C GLY A 568 4.01 12.85 1.28
N VAL A 569 4.17 13.05 2.62
CA VAL A 569 4.84 14.24 3.15
C VAL A 569 6.32 13.93 3.42
N ASP A 570 7.17 14.51 2.62
CA ASP A 570 8.63 14.57 2.82
C ASP A 570 9.08 16.03 2.83
N VAL A 571 9.05 16.65 4.01
CA VAL A 571 9.40 18.04 4.20
C VAL A 571 10.60 18.13 5.14
N PRO A 572 11.81 18.28 4.61
CA PRO A 572 13.02 18.46 5.40
C PRO A 572 13.14 19.89 5.94
N GLY A 573 13.87 20.02 7.02
CA GLY A 573 14.39 21.29 7.48
C GLY A 573 13.42 22.15 8.29
N PRO A 574 13.49 23.48 8.12
CA PRO A 574 12.91 24.42 9.07
C PRO A 574 11.38 24.49 9.09
N SER A 575 10.70 23.97 8.08
CA SER A 575 9.23 24.01 8.01
C SER A 575 8.53 23.01 8.94
N LEU A 576 9.27 22.05 9.54
CA LEU A 576 8.70 21.06 10.45
C LEU A 576 9.49 21.00 11.76
N SER A 577 8.90 21.46 12.84
CA SER A 577 9.47 21.37 14.19
C SER A 577 8.51 20.71 15.20
N LEU A 578 7.25 20.50 14.80
CA LEU A 578 6.22 19.88 15.65
C LEU A 578 5.39 18.89 14.83
N VAL A 579 5.31 17.66 15.30
CA VAL A 579 4.34 16.65 14.82
C VAL A 579 3.33 16.43 15.94
N ILE A 580 2.05 16.57 15.65
CA ILE A 580 0.96 16.28 16.59
C ILE A 580 0.24 15.02 16.14
N LEU A 581 0.04 14.09 17.08
CA LEU A 581 -0.81 12.91 16.94
C LEU A 581 -1.99 13.06 17.90
N ASP A 582 -3.21 13.16 17.38
CA ASP A 582 -4.41 13.40 18.22
C ASP A 582 -4.68 12.25 19.19
N ARG A 583 -4.38 11.03 18.79
CA ARG A 583 -4.50 9.81 19.60
C ARG A 583 -3.61 8.69 19.09
N ILE A 584 -3.49 7.62 19.87
CA ILE A 584 -2.89 6.37 19.42
C ILE A 584 -3.72 5.82 18.25
N PRO A 585 -3.10 5.53 17.09
CA PRO A 585 -3.80 5.16 15.85
C PRO A 585 -4.26 3.69 15.85
N PHE A 586 -5.05 3.30 16.84
CA PHE A 586 -5.67 1.99 16.81
C PHE A 586 -6.62 1.86 15.63
N PRO A 587 -6.68 0.68 15.00
CA PRO A 587 -7.69 0.40 14.00
C PRO A 587 -9.08 0.49 14.63
N ARG A 588 -10.10 0.65 13.79
CA ARG A 588 -11.48 0.66 14.26
C ARG A 588 -11.80 -0.66 14.97
N PRO A 589 -12.41 -0.62 16.16
CA PRO A 589 -12.71 -1.83 16.92
C PRO A 589 -13.74 -2.74 16.24
N ASP A 590 -14.50 -2.20 15.29
CA ASP A 590 -15.53 -2.87 14.50
C ASP A 590 -15.03 -3.29 13.11
N ASP A 591 -13.72 -3.25 12.85
CA ASP A 591 -13.15 -3.75 11.60
C ASP A 591 -13.28 -5.28 11.51
N PRO A 592 -14.05 -5.81 10.54
CA PRO A 592 -14.40 -7.22 10.50
C PRO A 592 -13.19 -8.16 10.33
N LEU A 593 -12.21 -7.73 9.51
CA LEU A 593 -11.02 -8.55 9.22
C LEU A 593 -10.06 -8.58 10.42
N LEU A 594 -9.82 -7.41 11.03
CA LEU A 594 -8.93 -7.34 12.18
C LEU A 594 -9.52 -8.03 13.40
N MET A 595 -10.84 -7.94 13.61
CA MET A 595 -11.54 -8.72 14.65
C MET A 595 -11.38 -10.22 14.43
N ALA A 596 -11.55 -10.70 13.19
CA ALA A 596 -11.38 -12.10 12.86
C ALA A 596 -9.94 -12.58 13.12
N ARG A 597 -8.94 -11.78 12.73
CA ARG A 597 -7.52 -12.05 13.01
C ARG A 597 -7.21 -12.14 14.50
N GLN A 598 -7.76 -11.21 15.31
CA GLN A 598 -7.61 -11.25 16.77
C GLN A 598 -8.19 -12.54 17.36
N GLN A 599 -9.42 -12.90 16.99
CA GLN A 599 -10.09 -14.09 17.47
C GLN A 599 -9.36 -15.38 17.07
N ALA A 600 -8.84 -15.45 15.84
CA ALA A 600 -8.07 -16.61 15.39
C ALA A 600 -6.79 -16.78 16.23
N ILE A 601 -6.08 -15.69 16.57
CA ILE A 601 -4.91 -15.74 17.44
C ILE A 601 -5.29 -16.17 18.86
N GLU A 602 -6.39 -15.64 19.40
CA GLU A 602 -6.89 -15.97 20.73
C GLU A 602 -7.33 -17.44 20.83
N ALA A 603 -7.95 -17.98 19.78
CA ALA A 603 -8.31 -19.41 19.70
C ALA A 603 -7.10 -20.35 19.79
N HIS A 604 -5.92 -19.87 19.37
CA HIS A 604 -4.65 -20.60 19.50
C HIS A 604 -3.85 -20.22 20.76
N GLY A 605 -4.49 -19.54 21.74
CA GLY A 605 -3.87 -19.17 23.03
C GLY A 605 -2.95 -17.95 22.98
N GLY A 606 -2.90 -17.21 21.87
CA GLY A 606 -2.14 -15.97 21.74
C GLY A 606 -2.89 -14.74 22.26
N ASN A 607 -2.22 -13.58 22.26
CA ASN A 607 -2.83 -12.31 22.59
C ASN A 607 -3.24 -11.56 21.32
N GLY A 608 -4.49 -11.72 20.88
CA GLY A 608 -5.03 -11.13 19.64
C GLY A 608 -4.91 -9.60 19.63
N PHE A 609 -5.20 -8.93 20.74
CA PHE A 609 -5.07 -7.47 20.83
C PHE A 609 -3.63 -6.99 20.59
N LEU A 610 -2.65 -7.61 21.25
CA LEU A 610 -1.24 -7.20 21.06
C LEU A 610 -0.76 -7.53 19.64
N SER A 611 -1.04 -8.73 19.16
CA SER A 611 -0.54 -9.22 17.86
C SER A 611 -1.18 -8.51 16.65
N VAL A 612 -2.38 -7.95 16.78
CA VAL A 612 -3.09 -7.30 15.68
C VAL A 612 -3.21 -5.80 15.92
N SER A 613 -4.03 -5.39 16.90
CA SER A 613 -4.34 -3.96 17.08
C SER A 613 -3.17 -3.14 17.60
N ALA A 614 -2.42 -3.65 18.58
CA ALA A 614 -1.28 -2.92 19.13
C ALA A 614 -0.11 -2.90 18.13
N ASN A 615 0.13 -3.99 17.39
CA ASN A 615 1.12 -4.01 16.30
C ASN A 615 0.81 -2.97 15.24
N HIS A 616 -0.43 -2.94 14.75
CA HIS A 616 -0.88 -1.95 13.77
C HIS A 616 -0.68 -0.51 14.28
N ALA A 617 -1.13 -0.25 15.51
CA ALA A 617 -0.97 1.07 16.13
C ALA A 617 0.50 1.45 16.32
N ALA A 618 1.36 0.50 16.71
CA ALA A 618 2.78 0.72 16.90
C ALA A 618 3.49 1.12 15.61
N LEU A 619 3.20 0.41 14.50
CA LEU A 619 3.75 0.73 13.19
C LEU A 619 3.35 2.13 12.71
N LEU A 620 2.06 2.44 12.78
CA LEU A 620 1.56 3.75 12.41
C LEU A 620 2.14 4.86 13.30
N LEU A 621 2.22 4.63 14.61
CA LEU A 621 2.80 5.59 15.54
C LEU A 621 4.28 5.84 15.23
N ALA A 622 5.06 4.78 14.99
CA ALA A 622 6.48 4.88 14.65
C ALA A 622 6.70 5.64 13.32
N GLN A 623 5.86 5.41 12.33
CA GLN A 623 5.90 6.16 11.05
C GLN A 623 5.64 7.65 11.26
N GLY A 624 4.61 8.00 12.04
CA GLY A 624 4.30 9.40 12.33
C GLY A 624 5.43 10.10 13.08
N VAL A 625 5.96 9.44 14.08
CA VAL A 625 7.13 9.93 14.86
C VAL A 625 8.35 10.09 13.95
N GLY A 626 8.58 9.16 13.03
CA GLY A 626 9.68 9.17 12.07
C GLY A 626 9.64 10.31 11.03
N ARG A 627 8.55 11.10 10.97
CA ARG A 627 8.47 12.27 10.07
C ARG A 627 9.21 13.50 10.58
N LEU A 628 9.49 13.55 11.87
CA LEU A 628 10.09 14.73 12.51
C LEU A 628 11.51 15.02 12.00
N LEU A 629 12.34 13.98 11.86
CA LEU A 629 13.76 14.15 11.48
C LEU A 629 14.01 13.66 10.05
N ARG A 630 14.58 14.53 9.20
CA ARG A 630 14.97 14.24 7.83
C ARG A 630 16.44 14.55 7.56
N SER A 631 17.00 15.51 8.29
CA SER A 631 18.41 15.84 8.26
C SER A 631 19.01 15.75 9.65
N VAL A 632 20.36 15.71 9.73
CA VAL A 632 21.10 15.63 10.99
C VAL A 632 20.97 16.88 11.85
N ASP A 633 20.59 18.00 11.24
CA ASP A 633 20.42 19.29 11.89
C ASP A 633 18.98 19.54 12.36
N ASP A 634 18.03 18.66 11.99
CA ASP A 634 16.64 18.80 12.38
C ASP A 634 16.47 18.59 13.88
N LYS A 635 15.61 19.42 14.48
CA LYS A 635 15.21 19.34 15.88
C LYS A 635 13.73 19.61 16.01
N GLY A 636 13.07 18.91 16.92
CA GLY A 636 11.66 19.16 17.13
C GLY A 636 11.01 18.32 18.23
N VAL A 637 9.70 18.36 18.23
CA VAL A 637 8.83 17.67 19.17
C VAL A 637 7.80 16.82 18.44
N VAL A 638 7.57 15.63 18.94
CA VAL A 638 6.38 14.84 18.63
C VAL A 638 5.47 14.87 19.83
N ALA A 639 4.29 15.45 19.68
CA ALA A 639 3.27 15.53 20.72
C ALA A 639 2.19 14.47 20.48
N VAL A 640 2.07 13.51 21.39
CA VAL A 640 1.00 12.51 21.39
C VAL A 640 -0.06 12.91 22.41
N LEU A 641 -1.21 13.33 21.92
CA LEU A 641 -2.30 13.86 22.75
C LEU A 641 -3.18 12.73 23.32
N ASP A 642 -2.59 11.60 23.66
CA ASP A 642 -3.28 10.44 24.19
C ASP A 642 -2.60 9.96 25.49
N PRO A 643 -3.23 10.15 26.66
CA PRO A 643 -2.65 9.78 27.95
C PRO A 643 -2.40 8.26 28.08
N ARG A 644 -3.07 7.44 27.28
CA ARG A 644 -2.91 5.98 27.29
C ARG A 644 -1.50 5.54 26.92
N LEU A 645 -0.75 6.34 26.15
CA LEU A 645 0.66 6.05 25.85
C LEU A 645 1.57 6.10 27.08
N ALA A 646 1.14 6.76 28.17
CA ALA A 646 1.83 6.77 29.46
C ALA A 646 1.19 5.84 30.49
N THR A 647 -0.12 5.56 30.41
CA THR A 647 -0.89 4.96 31.49
C THR A 647 -1.41 3.56 31.24
N ALA A 648 -1.55 3.16 29.96
CA ALA A 648 -2.11 1.86 29.62
C ALA A 648 -1.09 0.71 29.79
N ARG A 649 -1.58 -0.50 30.03
CA ARG A 649 -0.72 -1.70 30.17
C ARG A 649 0.13 -1.98 28.93
N TYR A 650 -0.35 -1.63 27.74
CA TYR A 650 0.35 -1.79 26.48
C TYR A 650 1.27 -0.60 26.13
N ALA A 651 1.31 0.44 26.94
CA ALA A 651 2.11 1.65 26.67
C ALA A 651 3.61 1.35 26.47
N GLY A 652 4.18 0.47 27.30
CA GLY A 652 5.56 0.05 27.17
C GLY A 652 5.86 -0.62 25.83
N TYR A 653 4.94 -1.45 25.35
CA TYR A 653 5.05 -2.11 24.04
C TYR A 653 5.04 -1.11 22.87
N LEU A 654 4.12 -0.15 22.88
CA LEU A 654 4.05 0.89 21.86
C LEU A 654 5.30 1.78 21.87
N ARG A 655 5.75 2.21 23.05
CA ARG A 655 6.96 3.06 23.20
C ARG A 655 8.23 2.36 22.77
N ALA A 656 8.35 1.04 23.00
CA ALA A 656 9.49 0.25 22.55
C ALA A 656 9.62 0.17 21.02
N SER A 657 8.55 0.52 20.28
CA SER A 657 8.53 0.57 18.79
C SER A 657 8.91 1.95 18.24
N LEU A 658 9.09 2.96 19.10
CA LEU A 658 9.38 4.34 18.69
C LEU A 658 10.88 4.60 18.66
N PRO A 659 11.34 5.56 17.84
CA PRO A 659 12.71 6.06 17.93
C PRO A 659 13.01 6.54 19.36
N PRO A 660 14.25 6.36 19.86
CA PRO A 660 14.60 6.67 21.25
C PRO A 660 14.79 8.18 21.50
N PHE A 661 13.73 8.95 21.25
CA PHE A 661 13.66 10.36 21.63
C PHE A 661 13.61 10.53 23.15
N TRP A 662 13.99 11.70 23.60
CA TRP A 662 13.81 12.06 25.01
C TRP A 662 12.32 12.22 25.34
N GLU A 663 11.83 11.51 26.37
CA GLU A 663 10.41 11.49 26.73
C GLU A 663 10.08 12.49 27.86
N THR A 664 8.92 13.15 27.75
CA THR A 664 8.38 14.01 28.81
C THR A 664 6.85 14.04 28.80
N THR A 665 6.28 14.27 30.00
CA THR A 665 4.84 14.53 30.16
C THR A 665 4.54 15.97 30.60
N LYS A 666 5.56 16.84 30.60
CA LYS A 666 5.48 18.22 31.10
C LYS A 666 5.28 19.21 29.96
N PRO A 667 4.09 19.82 29.83
CA PRO A 667 3.79 20.73 28.73
C PRO A 667 4.70 21.99 28.72
N GLU A 668 5.04 22.52 29.88
CA GLU A 668 5.90 23.69 30.02
C GLU A 668 7.32 23.46 29.47
N VAL A 669 7.85 22.23 29.56
CA VAL A 669 9.16 21.87 29.02
C VAL A 669 9.10 21.88 27.50
N VAL A 670 8.04 21.32 26.95
CA VAL A 670 7.81 21.22 25.51
C VAL A 670 7.63 22.58 24.87
N ARG A 671 6.79 23.43 25.43
CA ARG A 671 6.57 24.81 24.94
C ARG A 671 7.87 25.63 24.95
N LYS A 672 8.66 25.54 26.02
CA LYS A 672 9.99 26.18 26.08
C LYS A 672 10.95 25.62 25.02
N ALA A 673 10.92 24.32 24.76
CA ALA A 673 11.76 23.70 23.73
C ALA A 673 11.37 24.17 22.32
N LEU A 674 10.08 24.19 22.01
CA LEU A 674 9.55 24.68 20.72
C LEU A 674 9.87 26.15 20.50
N THR A 675 9.64 27.01 21.49
CA THR A 675 10.00 28.45 21.44
C THR A 675 11.50 28.63 21.20
N ARG A 676 12.35 27.85 21.88
CA ARG A 676 13.80 27.91 21.66
C ARG A 676 14.19 27.46 20.26
N ILE A 677 13.57 26.42 19.72
CA ILE A 677 13.82 25.96 18.33
C ILE A 677 13.39 27.05 17.35
N ARG A 678 12.22 27.66 17.55
CA ARG A 678 11.73 28.77 16.74
C ARG A 678 12.70 29.95 16.76
N ASP A 679 13.14 30.38 17.94
CA ASP A 679 13.96 31.59 18.14
C ASP A 679 15.43 31.35 17.79
N SER A 680 15.91 30.11 17.70
CA SER A 680 17.29 29.77 17.31
C SER A 680 17.53 29.72 15.79
N ARG A 681 16.48 29.82 15.00
CA ARG A 681 16.57 29.80 13.54
C ARG A 681 16.57 31.26 13.02
N PRO A 682 17.47 31.63 12.08
CA PRO A 682 17.60 33.00 11.54
C PRO A 682 16.36 33.44 10.78
#